data_90cc3f75cd4b600d2771209668760bab
#
_entry.id   90cc3f75cd4b600d2771209668760bab
#
_cell.length_a   1.000
_cell.length_b   1.000
_cell.length_c   1.000
_cell.angle_alpha   90.00
_cell.angle_beta   90.00
_cell.angle_gamma   90.00
#
_symmetry.space_group_name_H-M   'P 1'
#
loop_
_entity.id
_entity.type
_entity.pdbx_description
1 polymer ?
#
loop_
_entity_poly.entity_id
_entity_poly.type
_entity_poly.pdbx_seq_one_letter_code
_entity_poly.pdbx_strand_id
1 'polypeptide(L)'
;MVRLNPRWEIVSYDPLELWPVPPTNILEFWNYIAYAFNKKRLPYPEFMESITDLEKVQRKIHEWERSREVGTWYDRIQSVNERPPQPPRGELFMRLVSTINEGHFEYRHSLKQDWIPVREKQDLEHLENLHERAAVRMDAQTEILLVSLSDYARAEDALTLDLDQEAACALMNKLFHQPALKGYLVNLDENYFKVVDEPLKWICQDDPIEPDCYALQLATSTGINVSHSVRQLPGQQELYQSDETVFPGPPRWLESTEVEPRYSIPKQVIDSLEGVEFLRKIGASLPPSMEDRVVDIDLRGTFDMKIVRGLTSAETEHVLCEVSARDASGYRTEKLGKDGWDGSHQEPMKNKVLLRFIREHLYPIPGLLEEMGFSYDPQVGAFKARVTRQFPEKFAEWAKQLPEELTVNMDDKLKTLLADPVAAAVRFEVVNQEIDWFDLRIVIDVEGVQLSKEQIRALVAARGGYVRMDDGGWMRLEIKLDNDQRDAVTRLGLDPFDLSGETHRMHAMQLADPKAAEVFDPKAWKRIKDRTAEIQIDVKPDVPSQLQATLRPYQVEGFHFLAYLATNGFGGILADDMGLGKTIQSITYVLWLREEFARKNKSKKKAVIPPVLIVCPKSVLDVWAGETEKFAPGVRVLVIRSKDQANLEDIKKNYDMVVVNYAQLRVCGETLNQIKWLTVILDEGQQIKNPDSKAAKAAREIVSYNRLVLSGTPIENRLLDMWSLMAFSMPGVLGSRSYFKKRFDKRKDPQSQNRLAARLKPFLLRRTKSQVAKDLPPRTEEEVYAKMEGIQSQLYKAELRRIQQALLGLDSDESVKKNSFAILQGLMRLRQICCHPGLVDPKYAKEDSAKMTALFYLLDQLREEGHKVLVFSQFVSMLEIIKNRLEAENRPLNYLTGQTKDRRGEIEKFQTTKDPSVFLLSLKAGGAGLNLTSASYVVLYDPWWNPAVESQAIDRTHRIGQKNKVIAYRLLTKDSVEEKIRILQHQKNQLVANVLGDEGFTSSLGIDDLNFILNHGDDEEG
;
A
#
# COMPACT_ATOMS: atom_id res chain seq x y z
N MET A 1 -30.08 13.21 9.87
CA MET A 1 -30.23 14.11 11.04
C MET A 1 -31.38 13.60 11.89
N VAL A 2 -31.09 13.23 13.14
CA VAL A 2 -32.13 12.76 14.06
C VAL A 2 -32.96 13.96 14.51
N ARG A 3 -34.25 13.95 14.31
CA ARG A 3 -35.15 15.01 14.74
C ARG A 3 -35.78 14.61 16.06
N LEU A 4 -35.52 15.35 17.13
CA LEU A 4 -36.05 15.13 18.45
C LEU A 4 -37.21 16.13 18.73
N ASN A 5 -38.28 15.70 19.40
CA ASN A 5 -39.27 16.60 19.94
C ASN A 5 -38.80 17.21 21.27
N PRO A 6 -39.52 18.19 21.85
CA PRO A 6 -39.16 18.80 23.12
C PRO A 6 -39.07 17.84 24.31
N ARG A 7 -39.57 16.61 24.16
CA ARG A 7 -39.51 15.53 25.17
C ARG A 7 -38.36 14.57 24.95
N TRP A 8 -37.43 14.89 24.01
CA TRP A 8 -36.30 14.06 23.64
C TRP A 8 -36.64 12.72 23.00
N GLU A 9 -37.85 12.57 22.44
CA GLU A 9 -38.28 11.40 21.67
C GLU A 9 -37.88 11.61 20.18
N ILE A 10 -37.44 10.54 19.54
CA ILE A 10 -37.08 10.56 18.11
C ILE A 10 -38.36 10.69 17.28
N VAL A 11 -38.49 11.80 16.56
CA VAL A 11 -39.69 12.07 15.72
C VAL A 11 -39.49 11.53 14.31
N SER A 12 -38.31 11.72 13.76
CA SER A 12 -37.95 11.19 12.46
C SER A 12 -36.44 11.18 12.26
N TYR A 13 -35.91 10.23 11.51
CA TYR A 13 -34.57 10.24 10.98
C TYR A 13 -34.47 9.35 9.73
N ASP A 14 -33.59 9.70 8.78
CA ASP A 14 -33.26 8.82 7.67
C ASP A 14 -31.97 8.05 8.03
N PRO A 15 -32.02 6.71 8.10
CA PRO A 15 -30.83 5.92 8.41
C PRO A 15 -29.68 6.11 7.44
N LEU A 16 -29.94 6.55 6.19
CA LEU A 16 -28.92 6.82 5.18
C LEU A 16 -28.26 8.19 5.32
N GLU A 17 -28.80 9.07 6.19
CA GLU A 17 -28.29 10.42 6.43
C GLU A 17 -27.78 10.62 7.87
N LEU A 18 -27.60 9.54 8.62
CA LEU A 18 -27.08 9.62 9.99
C LEU A 18 -25.61 10.06 10.02
N TRP A 19 -25.28 10.85 11.04
CA TRP A 19 -23.90 11.18 11.38
C TRP A 19 -23.66 11.00 12.90
N PRO A 20 -22.62 10.26 13.35
CA PRO A 20 -21.68 9.53 12.50
C PRO A 20 -22.32 8.40 11.70
N VAL A 21 -21.72 8.09 10.55
CA VAL A 21 -22.22 7.05 9.64
C VAL A 21 -22.28 5.70 10.37
N PRO A 22 -23.43 5.00 10.34
CA PRO A 22 -23.51 3.69 10.96
C PRO A 22 -22.56 2.68 10.31
N PRO A 23 -22.01 1.72 11.05
CA PRO A 23 -21.23 0.65 10.46
C PRO A 23 -22.00 -0.10 9.37
N THR A 24 -21.31 -0.48 8.29
CA THR A 24 -21.90 -1.13 7.10
C THR A 24 -22.76 -2.34 7.47
N ASN A 25 -22.29 -3.16 8.41
CA ASN A 25 -23.02 -4.33 8.88
C ASN A 25 -24.35 -3.99 9.58
N ILE A 26 -24.47 -2.83 10.18
CA ILE A 26 -25.72 -2.36 10.81
C ILE A 26 -26.72 -1.92 9.73
N LEU A 27 -26.26 -1.24 8.69
CA LEU A 27 -27.11 -0.85 7.55
C LEU A 27 -27.60 -2.06 6.76
N GLU A 28 -26.73 -3.03 6.53
CA GLU A 28 -27.10 -4.31 5.90
C GLU A 28 -28.12 -5.07 6.75
N PHE A 29 -27.94 -5.08 8.06
CA PHE A 29 -28.87 -5.71 8.99
C PHE A 29 -30.23 -5.01 8.98
N TRP A 30 -30.28 -3.69 8.99
CA TRP A 30 -31.53 -2.93 8.89
C TRP A 30 -32.20 -3.15 7.54
N ASN A 31 -31.45 -3.18 6.45
CA ASN A 31 -31.99 -3.51 5.13
C ASN A 31 -32.58 -4.91 5.12
N TYR A 32 -31.91 -5.90 5.71
CA TYR A 32 -32.41 -7.26 5.82
C TYR A 32 -33.73 -7.32 6.62
N ILE A 33 -33.84 -6.60 7.74
CA ILE A 33 -35.07 -6.51 8.54
C ILE A 33 -36.17 -5.85 7.72
N ALA A 34 -35.91 -4.71 7.09
CA ALA A 34 -36.89 -4.01 6.27
C ALA A 34 -37.39 -4.89 5.11
N TYR A 35 -36.50 -5.61 4.45
CA TYR A 35 -36.83 -6.58 3.42
C TYR A 35 -37.68 -7.73 3.95
N ALA A 36 -37.37 -8.28 5.14
CA ALA A 36 -38.15 -9.36 5.76
C ALA A 36 -39.56 -8.91 6.13
N PHE A 37 -39.72 -7.70 6.65
CA PHE A 37 -41.02 -7.11 6.95
C PHE A 37 -41.84 -6.88 5.67
N ASN A 38 -41.22 -6.32 4.63
CA ASN A 38 -41.86 -6.09 3.34
C ASN A 38 -42.31 -7.40 2.68
N LYS A 39 -41.48 -8.43 2.68
CA LYS A 39 -41.80 -9.76 2.16
C LYS A 39 -42.97 -10.41 2.87
N LYS A 40 -43.13 -10.18 4.18
CA LYS A 40 -44.25 -10.70 4.99
C LYS A 40 -45.45 -9.74 5.03
N ARG A 41 -45.40 -8.59 4.33
CA ARG A 41 -46.44 -7.53 4.35
C ARG A 41 -46.77 -7.06 5.77
N LEU A 42 -45.76 -6.99 6.63
CA LEU A 42 -45.89 -6.45 7.99
C LEU A 42 -45.59 -4.95 7.97
N PRO A 43 -46.26 -4.14 8.79
CA PRO A 43 -45.91 -2.72 8.92
C PRO A 43 -44.53 -2.59 9.55
N TYR A 44 -43.73 -1.71 9.02
CA TYR A 44 -42.39 -1.31 9.57
C TYR A 44 -42.37 0.18 9.85
N PRO A 45 -41.51 0.66 10.76
CA PRO A 45 -41.39 2.07 11.08
C PRO A 45 -41.09 2.93 9.85
N GLU A 46 -41.72 4.10 9.77
CA GLU A 46 -41.60 5.05 8.65
C GLU A 46 -40.14 5.40 8.31
N PHE A 47 -39.25 5.51 9.33
CA PHE A 47 -37.81 5.76 9.12
C PHE A 47 -37.06 4.65 8.36
N MET A 48 -37.61 3.45 8.30
CA MET A 48 -37.05 2.34 7.54
C MET A 48 -37.39 2.36 6.05
N GLU A 49 -38.23 3.30 5.61
CA GLU A 49 -38.69 3.37 4.23
C GLU A 49 -37.54 3.59 3.25
N SER A 50 -36.57 4.43 3.61
CA SER A 50 -35.39 4.74 2.80
C SER A 50 -34.43 3.55 2.62
N ILE A 51 -34.47 2.56 3.52
CA ILE A 51 -33.60 1.38 3.50
C ILE A 51 -34.27 0.13 2.94
N THR A 52 -35.51 0.22 2.47
CA THR A 52 -36.18 -0.88 1.75
C THR A 52 -35.67 -1.05 0.32
N ASP A 53 -35.08 0.00 -0.27
CA ASP A 53 -34.47 0.00 -1.59
C ASP A 53 -33.01 -0.47 -1.52
N LEU A 54 -32.79 -1.71 -1.92
CA LEU A 54 -31.46 -2.34 -1.87
C LEU A 54 -30.43 -1.61 -2.71
N GLU A 55 -30.80 -1.11 -3.88
CA GLU A 55 -29.85 -0.39 -4.76
C GLU A 55 -29.46 0.96 -4.16
N LYS A 56 -30.39 1.66 -3.55
CA LYS A 56 -30.12 2.93 -2.85
C LYS A 56 -29.23 2.72 -1.64
N VAL A 57 -29.46 1.68 -0.86
CA VAL A 57 -28.64 1.32 0.30
C VAL A 57 -27.22 0.93 -0.15
N GLN A 58 -27.07 0.08 -1.16
CA GLN A 58 -25.77 -0.33 -1.67
C GLN A 58 -24.98 0.85 -2.24
N ARG A 59 -25.64 1.75 -2.97
CA ARG A 59 -25.00 2.97 -3.50
C ARG A 59 -24.48 3.85 -2.36
N LYS A 60 -25.30 4.04 -1.32
CA LYS A 60 -24.93 4.87 -0.18
C LYS A 60 -23.81 4.24 0.67
N ILE A 61 -23.85 2.92 0.87
CA ILE A 61 -22.75 2.17 1.48
C ILE A 61 -21.45 2.39 0.69
N HIS A 62 -21.52 2.28 -0.63
CA HIS A 62 -20.33 2.48 -1.48
C HIS A 62 -19.80 3.93 -1.45
N GLU A 63 -20.69 4.93 -1.41
CA GLU A 63 -20.31 6.33 -1.20
C GLU A 63 -19.63 6.53 0.16
N TRP A 64 -20.15 5.91 1.22
CA TRP A 64 -19.58 6.01 2.56
C TRP A 64 -18.24 5.25 2.70
N GLU A 65 -18.14 4.06 2.10
CA GLU A 65 -16.88 3.32 2.02
C GLU A 65 -15.81 4.15 1.31
N ARG A 66 -16.16 4.79 0.19
CA ARG A 66 -15.28 5.70 -0.54
C ARG A 66 -14.91 6.94 0.29
N SER A 67 -15.88 7.55 0.97
CA SER A 67 -15.63 8.70 1.85
C SER A 67 -14.78 8.31 3.06
N ARG A 68 -14.96 7.09 3.57
CA ARG A 68 -14.18 6.54 4.67
C ARG A 68 -12.76 6.15 4.23
N GLU A 69 -12.61 5.64 3.01
CA GLU A 69 -11.28 5.43 2.41
C GLU A 69 -10.53 6.74 2.22
N VAL A 70 -11.19 7.77 1.71
CA VAL A 70 -10.64 9.12 1.59
C VAL A 70 -10.33 9.70 2.97
N GLY A 71 -11.26 9.60 3.95
CA GLY A 71 -11.04 10.01 5.33
C GLY A 71 -9.91 9.24 6.00
N THR A 72 -9.85 7.92 5.85
CA THR A 72 -8.74 7.08 6.35
C THR A 72 -7.41 7.39 5.66
N TRP A 73 -7.42 7.84 4.42
CA TRP A 73 -6.22 8.34 3.76
C TRP A 73 -5.79 9.71 4.27
N TYR A 74 -6.74 10.62 4.54
CA TYR A 74 -6.45 11.89 5.22
C TYR A 74 -5.96 11.66 6.65
N ASP A 75 -6.64 10.79 7.42
CA ASP A 75 -6.22 10.39 8.76
C ASP A 75 -4.87 9.64 8.74
N ARG A 76 -4.58 8.86 7.70
CA ARG A 76 -3.27 8.19 7.52
C ARG A 76 -2.18 9.16 7.11
N ILE A 77 -2.48 10.17 6.30
CA ILE A 77 -1.52 11.22 5.95
C ILE A 77 -1.26 12.10 7.17
N GLN A 78 -2.27 12.37 7.99
CA GLN A 78 -2.13 13.05 9.27
C GLN A 78 -1.45 12.17 10.34
N SER A 79 -1.80 10.89 10.45
CA SER A 79 -1.24 9.99 11.46
C SER A 79 0.22 9.55 11.18
N VAL A 80 0.71 9.71 9.97
CA VAL A 80 2.16 9.61 9.68
C VAL A 80 2.94 10.77 10.34
N ASN A 81 2.23 11.87 10.65
CA ASN A 81 2.77 13.05 11.34
C ASN A 81 2.30 13.19 12.80
N GLU A 82 1.42 12.32 13.29
CA GLU A 82 0.90 12.41 14.66
C GLU A 82 1.45 11.27 15.53
N ARG A 83 2.35 11.63 16.45
CA ARG A 83 2.46 10.92 17.74
C ARG A 83 1.07 10.90 18.39
N PRO A 84 0.70 9.86 19.18
CA PRO A 84 -0.58 9.88 19.89
C PRO A 84 -0.63 11.18 20.70
N PRO A 85 -1.64 12.03 20.46
CA PRO A 85 -1.65 13.34 21.06
C PRO A 85 -1.80 13.18 22.58
N GLN A 86 -0.81 13.63 23.33
CA GLN A 86 -1.15 14.19 24.61
C GLN A 86 -2.17 15.28 24.31
N PRO A 87 -3.30 15.35 25.03
CA PRO A 87 -4.29 16.38 24.74
C PRO A 87 -3.58 17.73 24.76
N PRO A 88 -3.72 18.56 23.69
CA PRO A 88 -2.99 19.81 23.59
C PRO A 88 -3.30 20.65 24.83
N ARG A 89 -2.27 21.13 25.51
CA ARG A 89 -2.41 21.90 26.76
C ARG A 89 -2.94 23.32 26.49
N GLY A 90 -3.04 23.74 25.23
CA GLY A 90 -3.51 25.05 24.82
C GLY A 90 -3.71 25.16 23.29
N GLU A 91 -4.28 26.27 22.86
CA GLU A 91 -4.36 26.65 21.45
C GLU A 91 -3.38 27.81 21.23
N LEU A 92 -2.70 27.86 20.11
CA LEU A 92 -1.84 28.97 19.71
C LEU A 92 -2.39 29.60 18.44
N PHE A 93 -2.47 30.92 18.47
CA PHE A 93 -2.86 31.76 17.35
C PHE A 93 -1.75 32.74 17.03
N MET A 94 -1.47 32.99 15.75
CA MET A 94 -0.54 33.99 15.30
C MET A 94 -1.22 34.97 14.36
N ARG A 95 -0.72 36.21 14.32
CA ARG A 95 -1.13 37.23 13.32
C ARG A 95 0.09 38.06 12.92
N LEU A 96 0.06 38.63 11.73
CA LEU A 96 0.99 39.69 11.31
C LEU A 96 0.33 41.03 11.46
N VAL A 97 0.93 41.89 12.22
CA VAL A 97 0.54 43.32 12.37
C VAL A 97 1.48 44.13 11.51
N SER A 98 0.95 44.89 10.56
CA SER A 98 1.74 45.72 9.68
C SER A 98 1.26 47.15 9.66
N THR A 99 2.21 48.08 9.80
CA THR A 99 2.04 49.52 9.59
C THR A 99 2.61 49.96 8.24
N ILE A 100 2.58 51.26 7.95
CA ILE A 100 3.24 51.81 6.76
C ILE A 100 4.77 51.66 6.81
N ASN A 101 5.36 51.67 7.99
CA ASN A 101 6.82 51.73 8.16
C ASN A 101 7.44 50.52 8.79
N GLU A 102 6.68 49.67 9.42
CA GLU A 102 7.17 48.50 10.17
C GLU A 102 6.13 47.40 10.25
N GLY A 103 6.55 46.18 10.56
CA GLY A 103 5.65 45.06 10.82
C GLY A 103 6.24 44.15 11.89
N HIS A 104 5.39 43.44 12.60
CA HIS A 104 5.80 42.43 13.56
C HIS A 104 4.77 41.33 13.67
N PHE A 105 5.21 40.16 14.12
CA PHE A 105 4.33 39.05 14.43
C PHE A 105 3.88 39.10 15.88
N GLU A 106 2.65 38.67 16.11
CA GLU A 106 2.10 38.53 17.46
C GLU A 106 1.49 37.13 17.60
N TYR A 107 1.54 36.59 18.83
CA TYR A 107 0.91 35.33 19.17
C TYR A 107 0.11 35.40 20.48
N ARG A 108 -0.81 34.44 20.67
CA ARG A 108 -1.52 34.24 21.94
C ARG A 108 -1.92 32.78 22.14
N HIS A 109 -1.97 32.32 23.37
CA HIS A 109 -2.32 30.94 23.71
C HIS A 109 -3.82 30.65 23.85
N SER A 110 -4.68 31.67 23.83
CA SER A 110 -6.13 31.49 23.80
C SER A 110 -6.81 32.73 23.29
N LEU A 111 -8.06 32.63 22.81
CA LEU A 111 -8.86 33.77 22.36
C LEU A 111 -9.15 34.81 23.46
N LYS A 112 -8.92 34.46 24.74
CA LYS A 112 -9.14 35.34 25.91
C LYS A 112 -7.86 36.00 26.43
N GLN A 113 -6.72 35.75 25.85
CA GLN A 113 -5.45 36.37 26.22
C GLN A 113 -5.11 37.51 25.27
N ASP A 114 -4.38 38.49 25.77
CA ASP A 114 -3.85 39.56 24.95
C ASP A 114 -2.78 39.03 23.99
N TRP A 115 -2.59 39.75 22.89
CA TRP A 115 -1.58 39.44 21.90
C TRP A 115 -0.18 39.78 22.42
N ILE A 116 0.79 38.93 22.21
CA ILE A 116 2.18 39.06 22.63
C ILE A 116 3.06 39.21 21.40
N PRO A 117 3.81 40.32 21.21
CA PRO A 117 4.69 40.45 20.06
C PRO A 117 5.88 39.52 20.12
N VAL A 118 6.23 38.90 18.98
CA VAL A 118 7.45 38.10 18.80
C VAL A 118 8.58 39.07 18.38
N ARG A 119 9.47 39.40 19.30
CA ARG A 119 10.52 40.39 19.03
C ARG A 119 11.93 39.84 19.01
N GLU A 120 12.18 38.76 19.75
CA GLU A 120 13.50 38.18 19.87
C GLU A 120 13.54 36.73 19.30
N LYS A 121 14.74 36.28 18.91
CA LYS A 121 14.95 34.93 18.41
C LYS A 121 14.54 33.87 19.43
N GLN A 122 14.65 34.15 20.72
CA GLN A 122 14.21 33.24 21.80
C GLN A 122 12.69 33.03 21.79
N ASP A 123 11.91 34.04 21.43
CA ASP A 123 10.45 33.92 21.31
C ASP A 123 10.10 32.96 20.16
N LEU A 124 10.81 33.09 19.03
CA LEU A 124 10.64 32.21 17.88
C LEU A 124 11.02 30.77 18.20
N GLU A 125 12.17 30.57 18.83
CA GLU A 125 12.63 29.23 19.26
C GLU A 125 11.64 28.59 20.25
N HIS A 126 11.01 29.41 21.10
CA HIS A 126 9.97 28.93 21.98
C HIS A 126 8.72 28.48 21.21
N LEU A 127 8.28 29.24 20.21
CA LEU A 127 7.12 28.90 19.37
C LEU A 127 7.41 27.67 18.50
N GLU A 128 8.60 27.57 17.91
CA GLU A 128 9.05 26.40 17.15
C GLU A 128 9.07 25.14 18.05
N ASN A 129 9.60 25.24 19.27
CA ASN A 129 9.58 24.14 20.22
C ASN A 129 8.15 23.72 20.62
N LEU A 130 7.23 24.66 20.80
CA LEU A 130 5.82 24.35 21.07
C LEU A 130 5.17 23.63 19.89
N HIS A 131 5.52 24.02 18.67
CA HIS A 131 5.06 23.38 17.44
C HIS A 131 5.66 21.97 17.28
N GLU A 132 6.96 21.83 17.37
CA GLU A 132 7.67 20.54 17.23
C GLU A 132 7.24 19.50 18.28
N ARG A 133 6.98 19.96 19.51
CA ARG A 133 6.51 19.09 20.61
C ARG A 133 5.00 18.80 20.56
N ALA A 134 4.29 19.32 19.58
CA ALA A 134 2.81 19.26 19.53
C ALA A 134 2.16 19.65 20.88
N ALA A 135 2.82 20.54 21.62
CA ALA A 135 2.38 20.98 22.94
C ALA A 135 1.16 21.90 22.89
N VAL A 136 0.93 22.53 21.72
CA VAL A 136 -0.20 23.43 21.44
C VAL A 136 -0.88 23.02 20.14
N ARG A 137 -2.17 23.31 20.04
CA ARG A 137 -2.93 23.16 18.80
C ARG A 137 -2.81 24.45 17.99
N MET A 138 -2.40 24.34 16.75
CA MET A 138 -2.35 25.44 15.78
C MET A 138 -3.34 25.18 14.65
N ASP A 139 -3.94 26.23 14.12
CA ASP A 139 -4.61 26.13 12.83
C ASP A 139 -3.60 26.23 11.68
N ALA A 140 -4.01 25.83 10.49
CA ALA A 140 -3.12 25.82 9.32
C ALA A 140 -2.57 27.22 8.97
N GLN A 141 -3.28 28.26 9.33
CA GLN A 141 -2.88 29.66 9.08
C GLN A 141 -1.78 30.10 10.04
N THR A 142 -1.94 29.80 11.32
CA THR A 142 -0.91 30.03 12.35
C THR A 142 0.39 29.29 12.01
N GLU A 143 0.28 28.07 11.52
CA GLU A 143 1.43 27.26 11.07
C GLU A 143 2.17 27.93 9.90
N ILE A 144 1.43 28.40 8.88
CA ILE A 144 2.01 29.15 7.74
C ILE A 144 2.72 30.43 8.20
N LEU A 145 2.14 31.17 9.14
CA LEU A 145 2.76 32.39 9.67
C LEU A 145 4.04 32.06 10.46
N LEU A 146 4.04 31.01 11.27
CA LEU A 146 5.22 30.56 12.01
C LEU A 146 6.35 30.17 11.06
N VAL A 147 6.05 29.36 10.02
CA VAL A 147 7.03 28.96 9.00
C VAL A 147 7.58 30.18 8.26
N SER A 148 6.72 31.15 7.91
CA SER A 148 7.15 32.37 7.22
C SER A 148 8.08 33.22 8.08
N LEU A 149 7.82 33.31 9.38
CA LEU A 149 8.68 34.01 10.34
C LEU A 149 10.01 33.28 10.52
N SER A 150 9.98 31.94 10.63
CA SER A 150 11.19 31.10 10.71
C SER A 150 12.07 31.24 9.48
N ASP A 151 11.47 31.25 8.28
CA ASP A 151 12.18 31.45 7.02
C ASP A 151 12.85 32.83 6.96
N TYR A 152 12.12 33.88 7.39
CA TYR A 152 12.65 35.27 7.47
C TYR A 152 13.82 35.34 8.45
N ALA A 153 13.65 34.81 9.66
CA ALA A 153 14.69 34.84 10.70
C ALA A 153 15.97 34.10 10.31
N ARG A 154 15.86 33.07 9.46
CA ARG A 154 17.00 32.33 8.91
C ARG A 154 17.71 33.09 7.78
N ALA A 155 16.94 33.76 6.92
CA ALA A 155 17.48 34.48 5.77
C ALA A 155 18.29 35.73 6.14
N GLU A 156 17.83 36.48 7.15
CA GLU A 156 18.42 37.78 7.52
C GLU A 156 19.47 37.70 8.63
N ASP A 157 19.63 36.52 9.30
CA ASP A 157 20.46 36.34 10.52
C ASP A 157 20.20 37.45 11.58
N ALA A 158 18.92 37.86 11.66
CA ALA A 158 18.49 39.02 12.40
C ALA A 158 18.47 38.77 13.91
N LEU A 159 19.03 39.71 14.66
CA LEU A 159 18.99 39.68 16.15
C LEU A 159 17.60 40.12 16.67
N THR A 160 16.85 40.89 15.95
CA THR A 160 15.47 41.30 16.23
C THR A 160 14.56 40.89 15.09
N LEU A 161 13.33 40.53 15.42
CA LEU A 161 12.32 40.08 14.48
C LEU A 161 11.31 41.16 14.10
N ASP A 162 11.61 42.42 14.41
CA ASP A 162 10.83 43.55 13.91
C ASP A 162 11.18 43.79 12.42
N LEU A 163 10.15 43.82 11.59
CA LEU A 163 10.30 43.98 10.15
C LEU A 163 10.42 45.46 9.81
N ASP A 164 11.45 45.81 9.07
CA ASP A 164 11.52 47.16 8.45
C ASP A 164 10.48 47.29 7.32
N GLN A 165 10.37 48.52 6.77
CA GLN A 165 9.36 48.80 5.74
C GLN A 165 9.47 47.89 4.52
N GLU A 166 10.68 47.61 4.05
CA GLU A 166 10.89 46.79 2.84
C GLU A 166 10.57 45.32 3.10
N ALA A 167 11.06 44.76 4.19
CA ALA A 167 10.78 43.41 4.62
C ALA A 167 9.30 43.19 4.92
N ALA A 168 8.65 44.10 5.62
CA ALA A 168 7.22 44.04 5.89
C ALA A 168 6.39 44.03 4.60
N CYS A 169 6.72 44.93 3.64
CA CYS A 169 6.05 44.96 2.34
C CYS A 169 6.23 43.67 1.53
N ALA A 170 7.44 43.17 1.45
CA ALA A 170 7.76 41.93 0.71
C ALA A 170 7.06 40.70 1.33
N LEU A 171 7.06 40.61 2.66
CA LEU A 171 6.38 39.54 3.37
C LEU A 171 4.87 39.58 3.22
N MET A 172 4.29 40.76 3.36
CA MET A 172 2.85 40.99 3.12
C MET A 172 2.47 40.60 1.70
N ASN A 173 3.25 40.97 0.70
CA ASN A 173 3.02 40.57 -0.69
C ASN A 173 2.98 39.05 -0.82
N LYS A 174 3.96 38.33 -0.27
CA LYS A 174 4.02 36.85 -0.27
C LYS A 174 2.80 36.23 0.41
N LEU A 175 2.34 36.78 1.54
CA LEU A 175 1.24 36.24 2.32
C LEU A 175 -0.15 36.55 1.71
N PHE A 176 -0.32 37.68 1.08
CA PHE A 176 -1.58 38.05 0.42
C PHE A 176 -1.95 37.14 -0.75
N HIS A 177 -0.97 36.48 -1.39
CA HIS A 177 -1.21 35.46 -2.40
C HIS A 177 -1.74 34.12 -1.82
N GLN A 178 -1.80 33.98 -0.49
CA GLN A 178 -2.32 32.78 0.17
C GLN A 178 -3.76 33.03 0.66
N PRO A 179 -4.81 32.49 0.01
CA PRO A 179 -6.21 32.79 0.34
C PRO A 179 -6.59 32.48 1.79
N ALA A 180 -5.90 31.51 2.40
CA ALA A 180 -6.13 31.07 3.76
C ALA A 180 -5.75 32.12 4.83
N LEU A 181 -4.91 33.11 4.51
CA LEU A 181 -4.35 34.06 5.49
C LEU A 181 -5.07 35.39 5.55
N LYS A 182 -6.10 35.59 4.73
CA LYS A 182 -6.85 36.87 4.66
C LYS A 182 -7.41 37.37 6.01
N GLY A 183 -7.64 36.48 6.99
CA GLY A 183 -8.13 36.83 8.32
C GLY A 183 -7.06 36.90 9.43
N TYR A 184 -5.78 36.84 9.07
CA TYR A 184 -4.65 36.81 10.01
C TYR A 184 -3.67 37.98 9.81
N LEU A 185 -3.94 38.83 8.83
CA LEU A 185 -3.19 40.07 8.54
C LEU A 185 -4.02 41.24 9.00
N VAL A 186 -3.49 42.02 9.92
CA VAL A 186 -4.21 43.17 10.55
C VAL A 186 -3.35 44.42 10.53
N ASN A 187 -4.03 45.60 10.57
CA ASN A 187 -3.37 46.88 10.81
C ASN A 187 -3.22 47.13 12.34
N LEU A 188 -2.64 48.28 12.70
CA LEU A 188 -2.50 48.69 14.11
C LEU A 188 -3.82 48.92 14.84
N ASP A 189 -4.89 49.25 14.13
CA ASP A 189 -6.23 49.44 14.68
C ASP A 189 -7.01 48.12 14.78
N GLU A 190 -6.30 46.96 14.60
CA GLU A 190 -6.83 45.59 14.63
C GLU A 190 -7.86 45.27 13.53
N ASN A 191 -7.91 46.04 12.45
CA ASN A 191 -8.78 45.81 11.31
C ASN A 191 -8.10 44.85 10.32
N TYR A 192 -8.87 43.93 9.76
CA TYR A 192 -8.38 42.95 8.78
C TYR A 192 -8.27 43.59 7.39
N PHE A 193 -7.19 43.26 6.68
CA PHE A 193 -7.04 43.67 5.29
C PHE A 193 -8.04 42.96 4.38
N LYS A 194 -8.68 43.75 3.52
CA LYS A 194 -9.61 43.31 2.49
C LYS A 194 -8.86 43.19 1.17
N VAL A 195 -8.72 41.98 0.65
CA VAL A 195 -8.14 41.72 -0.68
C VAL A 195 -9.24 41.78 -1.72
N VAL A 196 -9.04 42.57 -2.76
CA VAL A 196 -9.95 42.71 -3.91
C VAL A 196 -9.29 42.08 -5.12
N ASP A 197 -10.04 41.26 -5.84
CA ASP A 197 -9.50 40.53 -7.02
C ASP A 197 -9.45 41.43 -8.27
N GLU A 198 -10.12 42.57 -8.26
CA GLU A 198 -10.11 43.53 -9.38
C GLU A 198 -8.82 44.34 -9.36
N PRO A 199 -8.01 44.30 -10.44
CA PRO A 199 -6.73 44.98 -10.47
C PRO A 199 -6.87 46.49 -10.65
N LEU A 200 -5.99 47.21 -9.95
CA LEU A 200 -5.78 48.63 -10.24
C LEU A 200 -5.06 48.78 -11.58
N LYS A 201 -5.40 49.87 -12.29
CA LYS A 201 -4.76 50.28 -13.54
C LYS A 201 -4.50 51.79 -13.52
N TRP A 202 -3.42 52.20 -14.14
CA TRP A 202 -3.23 53.64 -14.43
C TRP A 202 -4.17 54.03 -15.55
N ILE A 203 -4.95 55.06 -15.32
CA ILE A 203 -5.85 55.65 -16.33
C ILE A 203 -5.32 57.04 -16.66
N CYS A 204 -4.98 57.29 -17.93
CA CYS A 204 -4.57 58.57 -18.43
C CYS A 204 -5.74 59.23 -19.15
N GLN A 205 -6.17 60.38 -18.68
CA GLN A 205 -7.30 61.16 -19.23
C GLN A 205 -7.06 62.61 -19.15
N ASP A 206 -7.85 63.43 -19.85
CA ASP A 206 -7.76 64.89 -19.73
C ASP A 206 -7.95 65.35 -18.28
N ASP A 207 -7.06 66.23 -17.78
CA ASP A 207 -7.15 66.70 -16.42
C ASP A 207 -8.28 67.76 -16.31
N PRO A 208 -9.33 67.47 -15.50
CA PRO A 208 -10.45 68.45 -15.34
C PRO A 208 -10.07 69.67 -14.57
N ILE A 209 -8.94 69.72 -13.88
CA ILE A 209 -8.47 70.83 -13.06
C ILE A 209 -7.46 71.70 -13.87
N GLU A 210 -6.56 71.05 -14.58
CA GLU A 210 -5.51 71.68 -15.36
C GLU A 210 -5.67 71.32 -16.86
N PRO A 211 -6.27 72.19 -17.68
CA PRO A 211 -6.64 71.91 -19.08
C PRO A 211 -5.43 71.53 -19.98
N ASP A 212 -4.20 71.96 -19.66
CA ASP A 212 -2.99 71.72 -20.40
C ASP A 212 -2.26 70.48 -19.94
N CYS A 213 -2.87 69.66 -19.03
CA CYS A 213 -2.34 68.49 -18.47
C CYS A 213 -3.23 67.23 -18.73
N TYR A 214 -2.64 66.04 -18.67
CA TYR A 214 -3.34 64.81 -18.49
C TYR A 214 -3.26 64.37 -16.99
N ALA A 215 -4.36 63.91 -16.46
CA ALA A 215 -4.39 63.25 -15.15
C ALA A 215 -4.06 61.77 -15.33
N LEU A 216 -2.95 61.31 -14.77
CA LEU A 216 -2.63 59.91 -14.62
C LEU A 216 -3.14 59.45 -13.26
N GLN A 217 -4.19 58.60 -13.24
CA GLN A 217 -4.91 58.27 -12.02
C GLN A 217 -4.94 56.74 -11.83
N LEU A 218 -4.72 56.29 -10.60
CA LEU A 218 -4.84 54.89 -10.23
C LEU A 218 -6.30 54.56 -9.88
N ALA A 219 -6.92 53.67 -10.62
CA ALA A 219 -8.31 53.27 -10.41
C ALA A 219 -8.56 51.80 -10.80
N THR A 220 -9.65 51.23 -10.32
CA THR A 220 -10.14 49.92 -10.80
C THR A 220 -10.81 50.04 -12.17
N SER A 221 -11.00 48.96 -12.86
CA SER A 221 -11.70 48.91 -14.16
C SER A 221 -13.16 49.42 -14.06
N THR A 222 -13.78 49.31 -12.90
CA THR A 222 -15.12 49.83 -12.60
C THR A 222 -15.14 51.32 -12.24
N GLY A 223 -13.97 51.98 -12.24
CA GLY A 223 -13.85 53.39 -12.00
C GLY A 223 -13.84 53.81 -10.53
N ILE A 224 -13.58 52.88 -9.62
CA ILE A 224 -13.37 53.22 -8.21
C ILE A 224 -12.00 53.90 -8.10
N ASN A 225 -12.01 55.19 -7.86
CA ASN A 225 -10.81 55.98 -7.64
C ASN A 225 -10.25 55.69 -6.23
N VAL A 226 -8.95 55.45 -6.13
CA VAL A 226 -8.27 55.38 -4.87
C VAL A 226 -8.02 56.86 -4.41
N SER A 227 -8.58 57.25 -3.27
CA SER A 227 -8.64 58.66 -2.84
C SER A 227 -7.53 59.09 -1.86
N HIS A 228 -6.77 58.14 -1.34
CA HIS A 228 -5.70 58.39 -0.35
C HIS A 228 -4.37 57.82 -0.85
N SER A 229 -3.27 58.18 -0.17
CA SER A 229 -1.94 57.62 -0.47
C SER A 229 -1.97 56.11 -0.52
N VAL A 230 -1.31 55.57 -1.52
CA VAL A 230 -1.31 54.15 -1.80
C VAL A 230 0.10 53.62 -1.55
N ARG A 231 0.18 52.49 -0.81
CA ARG A 231 1.43 51.79 -0.59
C ARG A 231 1.58 50.65 -1.58
N GLN A 232 2.71 50.65 -2.26
CA GLN A 232 3.06 49.54 -3.15
C GLN A 232 3.79 48.44 -2.36
N LEU A 233 3.35 47.20 -2.53
CA LEU A 233 3.93 46.01 -1.91
C LEU A 233 4.71 45.23 -2.97
N PRO A 234 6.05 45.37 -3.07
CA PRO A 234 6.84 44.73 -4.12
C PRO A 234 6.90 43.23 -3.91
N GLY A 235 6.87 42.46 -5.01
CA GLY A 235 6.94 41.01 -4.98
C GLY A 235 6.82 40.38 -6.38
N GLN A 236 6.48 39.08 -6.45
CA GLN A 236 6.30 38.36 -7.73
C GLN A 236 5.13 38.97 -8.56
N GLN A 237 4.11 39.46 -7.91
CA GLN A 237 3.03 40.25 -8.50
C GLN A 237 2.89 41.51 -7.68
N GLU A 238 2.85 42.68 -8.35
CA GLU A 238 2.72 43.94 -7.68
C GLU A 238 1.33 44.09 -7.01
N LEU A 239 1.34 44.38 -5.71
CA LEU A 239 0.16 44.63 -4.94
C LEU A 239 0.17 46.11 -4.45
N TYR A 240 -1.01 46.66 -4.33
CA TYR A 240 -1.20 48.05 -3.89
C TYR A 240 -2.15 48.06 -2.70
N GLN A 241 -1.71 48.64 -1.58
CA GLN A 241 -2.52 48.83 -0.38
C GLN A 241 -3.01 50.26 -0.29
N SER A 242 -4.30 50.43 -0.14
CA SER A 242 -4.94 51.72 0.22
C SER A 242 -5.80 51.47 1.45
N ASP A 243 -5.45 52.11 2.56
CA ASP A 243 -6.06 51.85 3.86
C ASP A 243 -6.07 50.34 4.21
N GLU A 244 -7.22 49.74 4.40
CA GLU A 244 -7.41 48.34 4.72
C GLU A 244 -7.64 47.46 3.47
N THR A 245 -7.52 48.02 2.26
CA THR A 245 -7.80 47.32 1.02
C THR A 245 -6.53 47.10 0.21
N VAL A 246 -6.35 45.87 -0.25
CA VAL A 246 -5.22 45.44 -1.10
C VAL A 246 -5.74 45.03 -2.46
N PHE A 247 -5.11 45.57 -3.49
CA PHE A 247 -5.45 45.36 -4.90
C PHE A 247 -4.24 44.80 -5.65
N PRO A 248 -4.42 43.86 -6.57
CA PRO A 248 -3.44 43.63 -7.63
C PRO A 248 -3.27 44.91 -8.45
N GLY A 249 -2.07 45.18 -8.98
CA GLY A 249 -1.90 46.41 -9.69
C GLY A 249 -0.84 46.39 -10.79
N PRO A 250 -0.60 47.52 -11.45
CA PRO A 250 0.30 47.65 -12.56
C PRO A 250 1.76 47.55 -12.12
N PRO A 251 2.72 47.31 -13.07
CA PRO A 251 4.15 47.25 -12.79
C PRO A 251 4.66 48.50 -12.07
N ARG A 252 5.64 48.29 -11.18
CA ARG A 252 6.34 49.37 -10.48
C ARG A 252 7.10 50.28 -11.46
N TRP A 253 6.94 51.59 -11.27
CA TRP A 253 7.67 52.58 -12.05
C TRP A 253 8.29 53.70 -11.20
N LEU A 254 7.97 53.77 -9.91
CA LEU A 254 8.55 54.67 -8.91
C LEU A 254 9.46 53.87 -7.99
N GLU A 255 10.53 54.47 -7.50
CA GLU A 255 11.41 53.85 -6.48
C GLU A 255 10.77 53.87 -5.09
N SER A 256 9.89 54.89 -4.83
CA SER A 256 9.15 55.01 -3.57
C SER A 256 8.10 53.91 -3.42
N THR A 257 7.94 53.41 -2.20
CA THR A 257 6.85 52.50 -1.83
C THR A 257 5.50 53.25 -1.66
N GLU A 258 5.54 54.55 -1.42
CA GLU A 258 4.35 55.38 -1.41
C GLU A 258 4.10 55.95 -2.79
N VAL A 259 2.91 55.78 -3.29
CA VAL A 259 2.46 56.19 -4.63
C VAL A 259 1.30 57.14 -4.46
N GLU A 260 1.42 58.31 -5.04
CA GLU A 260 0.28 59.21 -5.13
C GLU A 260 -0.77 58.65 -6.08
N PRO A 261 -2.06 58.64 -5.72
CA PRO A 261 -3.09 58.02 -6.56
C PRO A 261 -3.37 58.85 -7.83
N ARG A 262 -2.82 60.07 -7.93
CA ARG A 262 -3.01 60.93 -9.10
C ARG A 262 -1.80 61.84 -9.35
N TYR A 263 -1.38 61.89 -10.59
CA TYR A 263 -0.35 62.79 -11.08
C TYR A 263 -0.92 63.68 -12.21
N SER A 264 -0.60 64.98 -12.23
CA SER A 264 -0.90 65.92 -13.34
C SER A 264 0.35 66.00 -14.20
N ILE A 265 0.29 65.56 -15.46
CA ILE A 265 1.44 65.48 -16.35
C ILE A 265 1.12 66.41 -17.57
N PRO A 266 2.03 67.36 -17.93
CA PRO A 266 1.80 68.24 -19.07
C PRO A 266 1.55 67.48 -20.37
N LYS A 267 0.56 67.85 -21.15
CA LYS A 267 0.18 67.25 -22.44
C LYS A 267 1.39 67.13 -23.39
N GLN A 268 2.24 68.15 -23.45
CA GLN A 268 3.45 68.10 -24.30
C GLN A 268 4.36 66.94 -23.99
N VAL A 269 4.44 66.48 -22.74
CA VAL A 269 5.29 65.36 -22.33
C VAL A 269 4.62 64.02 -22.77
N ILE A 270 3.36 63.85 -22.50
CA ILE A 270 2.61 62.63 -22.81
C ILE A 270 2.36 62.50 -24.32
N ASP A 271 2.14 63.62 -25.06
CA ASP A 271 1.96 63.66 -26.50
C ASP A 271 3.24 63.31 -27.27
N SER A 272 4.39 63.26 -26.60
CA SER A 272 5.65 62.82 -27.15
C SER A 272 5.72 61.30 -27.34
N LEU A 273 6.68 60.82 -28.11
CA LEU A 273 6.90 59.41 -28.26
C LEU A 273 7.28 58.75 -26.94
N GLU A 274 8.16 59.41 -26.19
CA GLU A 274 8.64 58.96 -24.87
C GLU A 274 7.49 58.91 -23.88
N GLY A 275 6.50 59.84 -23.97
CA GLY A 275 5.32 59.86 -23.14
C GLY A 275 4.38 58.66 -23.38
N VAL A 276 4.17 58.34 -24.67
CA VAL A 276 3.37 57.16 -25.07
C VAL A 276 4.07 55.86 -24.63
N GLU A 277 5.37 55.77 -24.80
CA GLU A 277 6.16 54.62 -24.35
C GLU A 277 6.17 54.49 -22.82
N PHE A 278 6.21 55.60 -22.10
CA PHE A 278 6.07 55.61 -20.64
C PHE A 278 4.70 55.09 -20.21
N LEU A 279 3.59 55.62 -20.73
CA LEU A 279 2.24 55.13 -20.38
C LEU A 279 2.09 53.64 -20.61
N ARG A 280 2.68 53.13 -21.65
CA ARG A 280 2.67 51.74 -21.95
C ARG A 280 3.46 50.91 -20.95
N LYS A 281 4.68 51.31 -20.63
CA LYS A 281 5.54 50.59 -19.66
C LYS A 281 4.87 50.44 -18.32
N ILE A 282 4.07 51.42 -17.91
CA ILE A 282 3.34 51.37 -16.65
C ILE A 282 1.95 50.71 -16.78
N GLY A 283 1.59 50.22 -17.95
CA GLY A 283 0.29 49.57 -18.22
C GLY A 283 -0.89 50.51 -18.15
N ALA A 284 -0.67 51.83 -18.41
CA ALA A 284 -1.71 52.84 -18.37
C ALA A 284 -2.58 52.82 -19.64
N SER A 285 -3.87 53.15 -19.48
CA SER A 285 -4.72 53.43 -20.66
C SER A 285 -4.25 54.69 -21.40
N LEU A 286 -4.30 54.66 -22.71
CA LEU A 286 -4.02 55.85 -23.52
C LEU A 286 -5.19 56.83 -23.46
N PRO A 287 -4.94 58.17 -23.53
CA PRO A 287 -6.01 59.08 -23.73
C PRO A 287 -6.70 58.84 -25.07
N PRO A 288 -8.00 59.08 -25.22
CA PRO A 288 -8.76 58.86 -26.48
C PRO A 288 -8.17 59.56 -27.71
N SER A 289 -7.51 60.70 -27.51
CA SER A 289 -6.82 61.46 -28.58
C SER A 289 -5.59 60.76 -29.17
N MET A 290 -5.14 59.66 -28.53
CA MET A 290 -3.94 58.93 -28.91
C MET A 290 -4.24 57.50 -29.41
N GLU A 291 -5.45 56.97 -29.25
CA GLU A 291 -5.82 55.64 -29.65
C GLU A 291 -5.52 55.37 -31.13
N ASP A 292 -5.78 56.34 -32.01
CA ASP A 292 -5.53 56.23 -33.46
C ASP A 292 -4.02 56.20 -33.83
N ARG A 293 -3.14 56.49 -32.90
CA ARG A 293 -1.68 56.53 -33.12
C ARG A 293 -0.96 55.26 -32.75
N VAL A 294 -1.68 54.29 -32.20
CA VAL A 294 -1.09 52.99 -31.78
C VAL A 294 -1.80 51.89 -32.54
N VAL A 295 -1.03 51.04 -33.22
CA VAL A 295 -1.53 49.83 -33.89
C VAL A 295 -1.00 48.64 -33.18
N ASP A 296 -1.91 47.83 -32.67
CA ASP A 296 -1.60 46.58 -32.00
C ASP A 296 -1.31 45.47 -33.01
N ILE A 297 -0.18 44.79 -32.85
CA ILE A 297 0.27 43.68 -33.69
C ILE A 297 0.54 42.49 -32.78
N ASP A 298 -0.26 41.41 -32.90
CA ASP A 298 -0.07 40.19 -32.16
C ASP A 298 1.17 39.43 -32.61
N LEU A 299 2.06 39.13 -31.70
CA LEU A 299 3.13 38.19 -31.91
C LEU A 299 2.69 36.80 -31.45
N ARG A 300 2.76 35.82 -32.38
CA ARG A 300 2.41 34.41 -32.12
C ARG A 300 3.65 33.56 -32.05
N GLY A 301 3.72 32.72 -31.04
CA GLY A 301 4.81 31.77 -30.85
C GLY A 301 4.78 30.65 -31.87
N THR A 302 5.95 30.24 -32.31
CA THR A 302 6.14 29.08 -33.18
C THR A 302 7.21 28.18 -32.60
N PHE A 303 6.90 26.89 -32.44
CA PHE A 303 7.85 25.85 -32.11
C PHE A 303 8.20 25.07 -33.38
N ASP A 304 9.49 25.05 -33.73
CA ASP A 304 10.04 24.23 -34.80
C ASP A 304 10.84 23.08 -34.17
N MET A 305 10.27 21.88 -34.15
CA MET A 305 10.82 20.73 -33.43
C MET A 305 11.36 19.66 -34.36
N LYS A 306 12.60 19.21 -34.12
CA LYS A 306 13.23 18.12 -34.88
C LYS A 306 14.06 17.18 -34.00
N ILE A 307 14.14 15.91 -34.37
CA ILE A 307 14.98 14.93 -33.72
C ILE A 307 16.39 14.97 -34.31
N VAL A 308 17.40 15.07 -33.45
CA VAL A 308 18.80 15.11 -33.84
C VAL A 308 19.60 14.07 -33.05
N ARG A 309 20.52 13.37 -33.73
CA ARG A 309 21.43 12.41 -33.10
C ARG A 309 22.82 13.01 -32.94
N GLY A 310 23.55 12.58 -31.92
CA GLY A 310 24.98 12.86 -31.83
C GLY A 310 25.39 14.20 -31.21
N LEU A 311 24.45 14.92 -30.55
CA LEU A 311 24.78 16.20 -29.91
C LEU A 311 25.73 16.07 -28.69
N THR A 312 25.60 14.97 -27.94
CA THR A 312 26.41 14.72 -26.73
C THR A 312 27.24 13.43 -26.83
N SER A 313 26.73 12.43 -27.54
CA SER A 313 27.42 11.19 -27.90
C SER A 313 26.74 10.59 -29.13
N ALA A 314 27.45 9.75 -29.90
CA ALA A 314 26.93 9.16 -31.14
C ALA A 314 25.62 8.37 -30.97
N GLU A 315 25.32 7.91 -29.77
CA GLU A 315 24.12 7.08 -29.47
C GLU A 315 22.96 7.86 -28.85
N THR A 316 23.15 9.15 -28.48
CA THR A 316 22.09 9.93 -27.83
C THR A 316 21.24 10.71 -28.81
N GLU A 317 19.92 10.58 -28.70
CA GLU A 317 18.93 11.38 -29.42
C GLU A 317 18.43 12.53 -28.54
N HIS A 318 18.26 13.69 -29.18
CA HIS A 318 17.66 14.87 -28.58
C HIS A 318 16.59 15.43 -29.50
N VAL A 319 15.56 16.03 -28.90
CA VAL A 319 14.63 16.90 -29.61
C VAL A 319 15.18 18.32 -29.50
N LEU A 320 15.41 18.98 -30.61
CA LEU A 320 15.68 20.40 -30.68
C LEU A 320 14.37 21.13 -30.95
N CYS A 321 14.13 22.19 -30.22
CA CYS A 321 13.03 23.11 -30.38
C CYS A 321 13.59 24.52 -30.63
N GLU A 322 13.46 25.02 -31.83
CA GLU A 322 13.69 26.43 -32.15
C GLU A 322 12.40 27.18 -31.86
N VAL A 323 12.49 28.21 -31.03
CA VAL A 323 11.32 28.97 -30.61
C VAL A 323 11.40 30.37 -31.18
N SER A 324 10.43 30.73 -31.99
CA SER A 324 10.31 32.07 -32.58
C SER A 324 8.93 32.65 -32.36
N ALA A 325 8.85 33.93 -32.33
CA ALA A 325 7.57 34.68 -32.36
C ALA A 325 7.50 35.50 -33.62
N ARG A 326 6.34 35.49 -34.30
CA ARG A 326 6.14 36.20 -35.58
C ARG A 326 4.80 36.90 -35.58
N ASP A 327 4.72 38.06 -36.21
CA ASP A 327 3.45 38.66 -36.56
C ASP A 327 2.86 38.06 -37.82
N ALA A 328 1.56 38.22 -38.07
CA ALA A 328 0.85 37.64 -39.19
C ALA A 328 1.38 38.14 -40.56
N SER A 329 2.01 39.32 -40.62
CA SER A 329 2.60 39.88 -41.83
C SER A 329 4.05 39.46 -42.08
N GLY A 330 4.69 38.83 -41.09
CA GLY A 330 6.11 38.48 -41.14
C GLY A 330 7.06 39.68 -41.02
N TYR A 331 6.55 40.84 -40.65
CA TYR A 331 7.34 42.05 -40.48
C TYR A 331 8.34 41.94 -39.34
N ARG A 332 7.97 41.26 -38.25
CA ARG A 332 8.84 41.05 -37.08
C ARG A 332 8.95 39.57 -36.77
N THR A 333 10.18 39.16 -36.50
CA THR A 333 10.48 37.82 -35.97
C THR A 333 11.40 37.98 -34.78
N GLU A 334 11.05 37.45 -33.64
CA GLU A 334 11.87 37.38 -32.45
C GLU A 334 12.21 35.94 -32.16
N LYS A 335 13.36 35.63 -31.58
CA LYS A 335 13.75 34.28 -31.14
C LYS A 335 13.89 34.24 -29.63
N LEU A 336 13.48 33.16 -29.05
CA LEU A 336 13.68 32.92 -27.62
C LEU A 336 15.08 32.35 -27.40
N GLY A 337 15.90 33.08 -26.66
CA GLY A 337 17.26 32.68 -26.27
C GLY A 337 17.32 32.30 -24.78
N LYS A 338 18.54 32.21 -24.26
CA LYS A 338 18.78 31.94 -22.83
C LYS A 338 18.26 33.07 -21.94
N ASP A 339 18.46 34.31 -22.35
CA ASP A 339 18.18 35.49 -21.55
C ASP A 339 16.81 36.11 -21.88
N GLY A 340 15.96 35.38 -22.62
CA GLY A 340 14.64 35.82 -23.07
C GLY A 340 14.53 36.03 -24.59
N TRP A 341 13.52 36.79 -25.01
CA TRP A 341 13.28 37.10 -26.40
C TRP A 341 14.30 38.12 -26.93
N ASP A 342 14.88 37.87 -28.11
CA ASP A 342 15.93 38.70 -28.72
C ASP A 342 15.41 40.00 -29.40
N GLY A 343 14.11 40.30 -29.20
CA GLY A 343 13.50 41.52 -29.73
C GLY A 343 13.99 42.79 -29.06
N SER A 344 14.34 43.79 -29.84
CA SER A 344 14.59 45.15 -29.29
C SER A 344 13.33 45.66 -28.60
N HIS A 345 13.48 46.20 -27.38
CA HIS A 345 12.37 46.79 -26.63
C HIS A 345 11.88 48.10 -27.25
N GLN A 346 12.60 48.64 -28.23
CA GLN A 346 12.16 49.83 -28.98
C GLN A 346 11.16 49.42 -30.07
N GLU A 347 9.99 50.01 -29.99
CA GLU A 347 8.95 49.77 -30.96
C GLU A 347 9.13 50.70 -32.14
N PRO A 348 9.11 50.14 -33.37
CA PRO A 348 9.34 50.97 -34.55
C PRO A 348 8.15 51.91 -34.82
N MET A 349 8.47 53.11 -35.15
CA MET A 349 7.51 54.07 -35.68
C MET A 349 7.43 53.99 -37.18
N LYS A 350 6.25 53.78 -37.72
CA LYS A 350 6.01 53.86 -39.16
C LYS A 350 4.95 54.90 -39.42
N ASN A 351 5.31 55.95 -40.22
CA ASN A 351 4.40 57.03 -40.57
C ASN A 351 3.70 57.74 -39.41
N LYS A 352 4.43 58.01 -38.31
CA LYS A 352 3.93 58.59 -37.04
C LYS A 352 2.94 57.68 -36.26
N VAL A 353 2.86 56.43 -36.59
CA VAL A 353 2.09 55.42 -35.90
C VAL A 353 3.05 54.51 -35.12
N LEU A 354 2.83 54.33 -33.84
CA LEU A 354 3.55 53.40 -32.98
C LEU A 354 3.02 52.02 -33.19
N LEU A 355 3.86 51.06 -33.62
CA LEU A 355 3.51 49.67 -33.74
C LEU A 355 3.74 49.00 -32.38
N ARG A 356 2.66 48.65 -31.67
CA ARG A 356 2.74 47.96 -30.44
C ARG A 356 2.64 46.44 -30.66
N PHE A 357 3.70 45.70 -30.29
CA PHE A 357 3.73 44.27 -30.40
C PHE A 357 3.20 43.64 -29.12
N ILE A 358 2.02 43.01 -29.22
CA ILE A 358 1.38 42.32 -28.13
C ILE A 358 2.10 40.97 -27.91
N ARG A 359 2.65 40.78 -26.70
CA ARG A 359 3.44 39.59 -26.30
C ARG A 359 2.77 38.71 -25.27
N GLU A 360 1.50 38.96 -24.95
CA GLU A 360 0.77 38.22 -23.89
C GLU A 360 0.77 36.73 -24.15
N HIS A 361 0.66 36.30 -25.41
CA HIS A 361 0.72 34.89 -25.80
C HIS A 361 2.13 34.29 -25.71
N LEU A 362 3.17 35.09 -25.48
CA LEU A 362 4.55 34.61 -25.37
C LEU A 362 4.97 34.29 -23.94
N TYR A 363 4.30 34.86 -22.93
CA TYR A 363 4.67 34.69 -21.52
C TYR A 363 4.64 33.26 -21.03
N PRO A 364 3.68 32.40 -21.43
CA PRO A 364 3.64 31.01 -20.99
C PRO A 364 4.75 30.15 -21.59
N ILE A 365 5.35 30.55 -22.72
CA ILE A 365 6.24 29.72 -23.53
C ILE A 365 7.47 29.20 -22.74
N PRO A 366 8.21 30.03 -21.98
CA PRO A 366 9.34 29.52 -21.18
C PRO A 366 8.93 28.44 -20.20
N GLY A 367 7.81 28.64 -19.49
CA GLY A 367 7.25 27.65 -18.55
C GLY A 367 6.89 26.33 -19.23
N LEU A 368 6.28 26.37 -20.41
CA LEU A 368 5.95 25.17 -21.19
C LEU A 368 7.21 24.38 -21.59
N LEU A 369 8.30 25.08 -21.92
CA LEU A 369 9.56 24.42 -22.25
C LEU A 369 10.21 23.77 -21.03
N GLU A 370 10.19 24.44 -19.87
CA GLU A 370 10.70 23.90 -18.60
C GLU A 370 9.92 22.67 -18.15
N GLU A 371 8.60 22.71 -18.26
CA GLU A 371 7.72 21.58 -17.91
C GLU A 371 8.08 20.32 -18.68
N MET A 372 8.36 20.44 -19.99
CA MET A 372 8.82 19.31 -20.80
C MET A 372 10.29 18.94 -20.51
N GLY A 373 11.05 19.79 -19.87
CA GLY A 373 12.49 19.59 -19.57
C GLY A 373 13.41 20.03 -20.70
N PHE A 374 12.99 20.99 -21.52
CA PHE A 374 13.85 21.62 -22.50
C PHE A 374 14.85 22.56 -21.80
N SER A 375 16.08 22.54 -22.21
CA SER A 375 17.15 23.46 -21.78
C SER A 375 17.81 24.10 -22.98
N TYR A 376 18.12 25.41 -22.87
CA TYR A 376 18.79 26.12 -23.95
C TYR A 376 20.23 25.66 -24.16
N ASP A 377 20.60 25.41 -25.40
CA ASP A 377 21.98 25.08 -25.81
C ASP A 377 22.57 26.22 -26.62
N PRO A 378 23.55 26.98 -26.07
CA PRO A 378 24.16 28.11 -26.78
C PRO A 378 24.91 27.72 -28.05
N GLN A 379 25.44 26.47 -28.14
CA GLN A 379 26.19 26.02 -29.31
C GLN A 379 25.30 25.75 -30.52
N VAL A 380 24.04 25.37 -30.25
CA VAL A 380 23.07 25.06 -31.28
C VAL A 380 22.10 26.24 -31.50
N GLY A 381 21.98 27.14 -30.53
CA GLY A 381 21.05 28.26 -30.55
C GLY A 381 19.57 27.84 -30.42
N ALA A 382 19.29 26.72 -29.79
CA ALA A 382 17.96 26.15 -29.65
C ALA A 382 17.77 25.45 -28.30
N PHE A 383 16.53 25.21 -27.91
CA PHE A 383 16.21 24.41 -26.73
C PHE A 383 16.31 22.92 -27.06
N LYS A 384 16.90 22.14 -26.15
CA LYS A 384 17.07 20.70 -26.30
C LYS A 384 16.48 19.91 -25.14
N ALA A 385 15.86 18.80 -25.46
CA ALA A 385 15.43 17.79 -24.49
C ALA A 385 15.97 16.42 -24.90
N ARG A 386 16.46 15.64 -23.95
CA ARG A 386 16.95 14.28 -24.23
C ARG A 386 15.81 13.31 -24.42
N VAL A 387 15.85 12.49 -25.47
CA VAL A 387 14.92 11.40 -25.70
C VAL A 387 15.24 10.26 -24.74
N THR A 388 14.53 10.21 -23.62
CA THR A 388 14.63 9.15 -22.60
C THR A 388 13.51 8.14 -22.79
N ARG A 389 13.50 7.07 -22.00
CA ARG A 389 12.42 6.08 -22.02
C ARG A 389 11.04 6.65 -21.68
N GLN A 390 10.99 7.71 -20.86
CA GLN A 390 9.74 8.37 -20.44
C GLN A 390 9.36 9.54 -21.36
N PHE A 391 10.23 9.91 -22.29
CA PHE A 391 10.01 11.04 -23.18
C PHE A 391 8.72 10.91 -24.01
N PRO A 392 8.38 9.76 -24.62
CA PRO A 392 7.21 9.63 -25.49
C PRO A 392 5.89 9.95 -24.78
N GLU A 393 5.68 9.40 -23.58
CA GLU A 393 4.48 9.63 -22.79
C GLU A 393 4.39 11.09 -22.36
N LYS A 394 5.49 11.60 -21.80
CA LYS A 394 5.56 12.99 -21.31
C LYS A 394 5.33 13.99 -22.43
N PHE A 395 5.93 13.75 -23.60
CA PHE A 395 5.77 14.61 -24.79
C PHE A 395 4.34 14.59 -25.33
N ALA A 396 3.72 13.41 -25.41
CA ALA A 396 2.37 13.29 -25.93
C ALA A 396 1.33 13.98 -25.01
N GLU A 397 1.53 13.96 -23.69
CA GLU A 397 0.69 14.67 -22.74
C GLU A 397 0.91 16.18 -22.81
N TRP A 398 2.16 16.61 -22.79
CA TRP A 398 2.55 18.02 -22.90
C TRP A 398 2.04 18.65 -24.20
N ALA A 399 2.20 17.99 -25.34
CA ALA A 399 1.77 18.51 -26.66
C ALA A 399 0.26 18.73 -26.76
N LYS A 400 -0.55 18.00 -25.98
CA LYS A 400 -2.02 18.20 -25.88
C LYS A 400 -2.42 19.42 -25.05
N GLN A 401 -1.52 19.92 -24.22
CA GLN A 401 -1.77 21.07 -23.33
C GLN A 401 -1.28 22.38 -23.94
N LEU A 402 -0.64 22.32 -25.12
CA LEU A 402 -0.15 23.53 -25.77
C LEU A 402 -1.32 24.42 -26.19
N PRO A 403 -1.19 25.77 -25.98
CA PRO A 403 -2.21 26.73 -26.40
C PRO A 403 -2.51 26.67 -27.91
N GLU A 404 -3.77 26.85 -28.30
CA GLU A 404 -4.20 26.83 -29.70
C GLU A 404 -3.56 27.95 -30.55
N GLU A 405 -3.16 29.05 -29.90
CA GLU A 405 -2.53 30.21 -30.52
C GLU A 405 -1.06 29.94 -30.89
N LEU A 406 -0.46 28.87 -30.34
CA LEU A 406 0.90 28.49 -30.61
C LEU A 406 1.01 27.64 -31.87
N THR A 407 1.77 28.06 -32.85
CA THR A 407 2.04 27.27 -34.04
C THR A 407 3.12 26.24 -33.73
N VAL A 408 2.83 24.97 -33.96
CA VAL A 408 3.78 23.88 -33.68
C VAL A 408 4.11 23.11 -34.95
N ASN A 409 5.34 23.22 -35.40
CA ASN A 409 5.89 22.48 -36.52
C ASN A 409 6.73 21.32 -35.97
N MET A 410 6.41 20.10 -36.31
CA MET A 410 7.09 18.91 -35.84
C MET A 410 7.62 18.06 -36.97
N ASP A 411 8.79 17.47 -36.77
CA ASP A 411 9.31 16.36 -37.52
C ASP A 411 8.25 15.22 -37.61
N ASP A 412 8.16 14.55 -38.73
CA ASP A 412 7.18 13.47 -38.96
C ASP A 412 7.32 12.36 -37.93
N LYS A 413 8.51 12.13 -37.40
CA LYS A 413 8.75 11.18 -36.31
C LYS A 413 8.12 11.62 -34.99
N LEU A 414 8.10 12.91 -34.66
CA LEU A 414 7.43 13.43 -33.48
C LEU A 414 5.91 13.40 -33.61
N LYS A 415 5.38 13.64 -34.81
CA LYS A 415 3.95 13.55 -35.11
C LYS A 415 3.38 12.18 -34.80
N THR A 416 4.19 11.10 -34.93
CA THR A 416 3.72 9.74 -34.57
C THR A 416 3.37 9.57 -33.10
N LEU A 417 3.88 10.42 -32.20
CA LEU A 417 3.53 10.44 -30.77
C LEU A 417 2.11 10.95 -30.52
N LEU A 418 1.58 11.73 -31.45
CA LEU A 418 0.23 12.28 -31.37
C LEU A 418 -0.80 11.44 -32.14
N ALA A 419 -0.34 10.42 -32.88
CA ALA A 419 -1.21 9.53 -33.62
C ALA A 419 -2.03 8.62 -32.68
N ASP A 420 -3.22 8.27 -33.09
CA ASP A 420 -4.07 7.34 -32.36
C ASP A 420 -3.39 5.97 -32.22
N PRO A 421 -3.63 5.27 -31.10
CA PRO A 421 -3.08 3.94 -30.91
C PRO A 421 -3.62 2.97 -31.97
N VAL A 422 -2.75 2.08 -32.44
CA VAL A 422 -3.15 1.03 -33.38
C VAL A 422 -4.03 0.02 -32.65
N ALA A 423 -5.23 -0.21 -33.14
CA ALA A 423 -6.17 -1.15 -32.56
C ALA A 423 -5.75 -2.60 -32.86
N ALA A 424 -5.86 -3.45 -31.84
CA ALA A 424 -5.60 -4.87 -31.96
C ALA A 424 -6.68 -5.71 -31.29
N ALA A 425 -7.07 -6.79 -31.95
CA ALA A 425 -7.96 -7.81 -31.41
C ALA A 425 -7.16 -8.98 -30.86
N VAL A 426 -7.63 -9.57 -29.77
CA VAL A 426 -7.00 -10.74 -29.14
C VAL A 426 -7.86 -11.97 -29.39
N ARG A 427 -7.23 -13.04 -29.88
CA ARG A 427 -7.83 -14.36 -29.99
C ARG A 427 -7.00 -15.40 -29.26
N PHE A 428 -7.65 -16.46 -28.77
CA PHE A 428 -7.00 -17.57 -28.10
C PHE A 428 -7.10 -18.82 -28.98
N GLU A 429 -5.95 -19.36 -29.35
CA GLU A 429 -5.85 -20.61 -30.15
C GLU A 429 -5.42 -21.74 -29.24
N VAL A 430 -6.11 -22.89 -29.37
CA VAL A 430 -5.69 -24.14 -28.77
C VAL A 430 -4.64 -24.78 -29.66
N VAL A 431 -3.38 -24.78 -29.22
CA VAL A 431 -2.24 -25.28 -30.01
C VAL A 431 -2.06 -26.78 -29.79
N ASN A 432 -2.25 -27.25 -28.56
CA ASN A 432 -2.10 -28.66 -28.20
C ASN A 432 -3.16 -29.05 -27.16
N GLN A 433 -3.57 -30.30 -27.18
CA GLN A 433 -4.55 -30.85 -26.26
C GLN A 433 -4.02 -32.17 -25.70
N GLU A 434 -3.83 -32.20 -24.37
CA GLU A 434 -3.63 -33.46 -23.63
C GLU A 434 -4.95 -33.85 -22.93
N ILE A 435 -4.94 -34.94 -22.16
CA ILE A 435 -6.17 -35.50 -21.58
C ILE A 435 -6.96 -34.47 -20.77
N ASP A 436 -6.30 -33.67 -19.92
CA ASP A 436 -6.96 -32.68 -19.05
C ASP A 436 -6.41 -31.25 -19.23
N TRP A 437 -5.51 -31.06 -20.19
CA TRP A 437 -4.79 -29.80 -20.39
C TRP A 437 -4.91 -29.31 -21.81
N PHE A 438 -5.05 -28.01 -21.92
CA PHE A 438 -5.06 -27.27 -23.17
C PHE A 438 -3.89 -26.28 -23.17
N ASP A 439 -3.06 -26.39 -24.20
CA ASP A 439 -2.00 -25.39 -24.42
C ASP A 439 -2.59 -24.28 -25.29
N LEU A 440 -2.78 -23.12 -24.69
CA LEU A 440 -3.34 -21.94 -25.33
C LEU A 440 -2.23 -21.03 -25.82
N ARG A 441 -2.43 -20.45 -27.00
CA ARG A 441 -1.61 -19.37 -27.54
C ARG A 441 -2.45 -18.12 -27.69
N ILE A 442 -1.90 -16.99 -27.27
CA ILE A 442 -2.49 -15.69 -27.51
C ILE A 442 -2.07 -15.23 -28.91
N VAL A 443 -3.03 -14.94 -29.78
CA VAL A 443 -2.83 -14.38 -31.08
C VAL A 443 -3.40 -12.98 -31.12
N ILE A 444 -2.58 -12.03 -31.53
CA ILE A 444 -2.97 -10.63 -31.67
C ILE A 444 -3.05 -10.31 -33.15
N ASP A 445 -4.24 -9.93 -33.58
CA ASP A 445 -4.50 -9.45 -34.90
C ASP A 445 -4.50 -7.91 -34.87
N VAL A 446 -3.59 -7.33 -35.60
CA VAL A 446 -3.45 -5.86 -35.67
C VAL A 446 -4.18 -5.39 -36.91
N GLU A 447 -5.10 -4.46 -36.77
CA GLU A 447 -5.89 -3.93 -37.88
C GLU A 447 -5.11 -2.85 -38.64
N GLY A 448 -5.11 -2.93 -39.97
CA GLY A 448 -4.68 -1.86 -40.88
C GLY A 448 -3.18 -1.64 -41.06
N VAL A 449 -2.30 -2.32 -40.31
CA VAL A 449 -0.84 -2.14 -40.41
C VAL A 449 -0.13 -3.48 -40.47
N GLN A 450 0.78 -3.64 -41.46
CA GLN A 450 1.63 -4.83 -41.54
C GLN A 450 2.84 -4.66 -40.61
N LEU A 451 2.84 -5.36 -39.49
CA LEU A 451 3.93 -5.36 -38.49
C LEU A 451 4.66 -6.70 -38.52
N SER A 452 5.96 -6.66 -38.27
CA SER A 452 6.75 -7.87 -38.07
C SER A 452 6.40 -8.52 -36.73
N LYS A 453 6.66 -9.82 -36.57
CA LYS A 453 6.46 -10.52 -35.28
C LYS A 453 7.25 -9.92 -34.14
N GLU A 454 8.40 -9.32 -34.44
CA GLU A 454 9.27 -8.68 -33.42
C GLU A 454 8.69 -7.34 -32.97
N GLN A 455 8.16 -6.56 -33.92
CA GLN A 455 7.48 -5.30 -33.65
C GLN A 455 6.21 -5.51 -32.80
N ILE A 456 5.37 -6.50 -33.17
CA ILE A 456 4.19 -6.88 -32.36
C ILE A 456 4.60 -7.29 -30.94
N ARG A 457 5.66 -8.08 -30.79
CA ARG A 457 6.18 -8.45 -29.46
C ARG A 457 6.63 -7.25 -28.64
N ALA A 458 7.32 -6.32 -29.25
CA ALA A 458 7.79 -5.09 -28.59
C ALA A 458 6.60 -4.21 -28.15
N LEU A 459 5.61 -4.01 -29.01
CA LEU A 459 4.39 -3.24 -28.73
C LEU A 459 3.57 -3.85 -27.60
N VAL A 460 3.42 -5.15 -27.59
CA VAL A 460 2.69 -5.85 -26.54
C VAL A 460 3.47 -5.84 -25.22
N ALA A 461 4.79 -5.97 -25.28
CA ALA A 461 5.64 -5.87 -24.09
C ALA A 461 5.59 -4.48 -23.45
N ALA A 462 5.35 -3.44 -24.23
CA ALA A 462 5.19 -2.07 -23.78
C ALA A 462 3.85 -1.79 -23.08
N ARG A 463 2.87 -2.71 -23.17
CA ARG A 463 1.57 -2.65 -22.47
C ARG A 463 0.79 -1.35 -22.65
N GLY A 464 0.69 -0.87 -23.87
CA GLY A 464 0.05 0.40 -24.21
C GLY A 464 0.99 1.60 -24.17
N GLY A 465 2.24 1.44 -23.75
CA GLY A 465 3.30 2.43 -23.88
C GLY A 465 3.82 2.54 -25.31
N TYR A 466 4.59 3.58 -25.56
CA TYR A 466 5.19 3.83 -26.88
C TYR A 466 6.40 2.93 -27.14
N VAL A 467 6.48 2.41 -28.37
CA VAL A 467 7.62 1.64 -28.88
C VAL A 467 8.24 2.37 -30.06
N ARG A 468 9.56 2.46 -30.07
CA ARG A 468 10.32 3.01 -31.19
C ARG A 468 10.28 2.06 -32.37
N MET A 469 9.87 2.51 -33.53
CA MET A 469 9.79 1.74 -34.76
C MET A 469 11.09 1.89 -35.57
N ASP A 470 11.27 1.00 -36.57
CA ASP A 470 12.50 0.97 -37.38
C ASP A 470 12.68 2.22 -38.27
N ASP A 471 11.59 2.89 -38.63
CA ASP A 471 11.58 4.17 -39.35
C ASP A 471 11.95 5.36 -38.43
N GLY A 472 12.08 5.09 -37.15
CA GLY A 472 12.42 6.07 -36.13
C GLY A 472 11.22 6.84 -35.59
N GLY A 473 9.98 6.52 -35.96
CA GLY A 473 8.76 6.99 -35.32
C GLY A 473 8.40 6.18 -34.06
N TRP A 474 7.31 6.54 -33.42
CA TRP A 474 6.76 5.80 -32.28
C TRP A 474 5.38 5.25 -32.61
N MET A 475 5.07 4.11 -32.02
CA MET A 475 3.77 3.48 -32.10
C MET A 475 3.34 2.96 -30.74
N ARG A 476 2.05 3.00 -30.46
CA ARG A 476 1.45 2.33 -29.30
C ARG A 476 0.30 1.45 -29.73
N LEU A 477 0.09 0.37 -29.00
CA LEU A 477 -0.94 -0.60 -29.29
C LEU A 477 -2.06 -0.49 -28.24
N GLU A 478 -3.29 -0.40 -28.70
CA GLU A 478 -4.47 -0.51 -27.87
C GLU A 478 -5.18 -1.84 -28.13
N ILE A 479 -5.25 -2.67 -27.10
CA ILE A 479 -5.99 -3.93 -27.20
C ILE A 479 -7.47 -3.64 -26.92
N LYS A 480 -8.28 -3.74 -27.95
CA LYS A 480 -9.74 -3.62 -27.81
C LYS A 480 -10.30 -4.93 -27.27
N LEU A 481 -10.65 -4.90 -25.99
CA LEU A 481 -11.44 -5.93 -25.33
C LEU A 481 -12.68 -5.24 -24.74
N ASP A 482 -13.85 -5.78 -25.02
CA ASP A 482 -15.06 -5.36 -24.31
C ASP A 482 -14.98 -5.79 -22.82
N ASN A 483 -15.92 -5.30 -22.02
CA ASN A 483 -15.91 -5.57 -20.58
C ASN A 483 -16.08 -7.06 -20.26
N ASP A 484 -16.91 -7.78 -21.04
CA ASP A 484 -17.14 -9.21 -20.85
C ASP A 484 -15.91 -10.04 -21.24
N GLN A 485 -15.22 -9.67 -22.33
CA GLN A 485 -13.96 -10.28 -22.73
C GLN A 485 -12.84 -10.00 -21.72
N ARG A 486 -12.74 -8.79 -21.16
CA ARG A 486 -11.78 -8.46 -20.09
C ARG A 486 -12.02 -9.29 -18.84
N ASP A 487 -13.27 -9.43 -18.44
CA ASP A 487 -13.67 -10.26 -17.32
C ASP A 487 -13.35 -11.73 -17.58
N ALA A 488 -13.66 -12.25 -18.76
CA ALA A 488 -13.36 -13.63 -19.14
C ALA A 488 -11.85 -13.91 -19.10
N VAL A 489 -11.03 -13.03 -19.70
CA VAL A 489 -9.57 -13.14 -19.72
C VAL A 489 -9.01 -13.09 -18.29
N THR A 490 -9.53 -12.18 -17.45
CA THR A 490 -9.11 -12.05 -16.04
C THR A 490 -9.47 -13.30 -15.23
N ARG A 491 -10.69 -13.85 -15.41
CA ARG A 491 -11.15 -15.08 -14.75
C ARG A 491 -10.37 -16.30 -15.17
N LEU A 492 -9.97 -16.37 -16.45
CA LEU A 492 -9.08 -17.42 -16.95
C LEU A 492 -7.65 -17.28 -16.41
N GLY A 493 -7.31 -16.17 -15.74
CA GLY A 493 -5.97 -15.90 -15.29
C GLY A 493 -4.96 -15.71 -16.42
N LEU A 494 -5.45 -15.27 -17.59
CA LEU A 494 -4.62 -14.96 -18.75
C LEU A 494 -4.29 -13.46 -18.77
N ASP A 495 -3.19 -13.09 -19.41
CA ASP A 495 -2.83 -11.70 -19.68
C ASP A 495 -2.81 -11.49 -21.19
N PRO A 496 -3.66 -10.65 -21.76
CA PRO A 496 -3.69 -10.42 -23.19
C PRO A 496 -2.37 -9.83 -23.73
N PHE A 497 -1.53 -9.29 -22.85
CA PHE A 497 -0.21 -8.76 -23.19
C PHE A 497 0.93 -9.80 -23.12
N ASP A 498 0.64 -11.08 -22.90
CA ASP A 498 1.67 -12.12 -22.81
C ASP A 498 1.89 -12.83 -24.14
N LEU A 499 2.74 -12.24 -24.96
CA LEU A 499 3.26 -12.85 -26.18
C LEU A 499 4.63 -13.51 -25.97
N SER A 500 4.91 -14.06 -24.81
CA SER A 500 6.20 -14.75 -24.55
C SER A 500 6.48 -15.89 -25.53
N GLY A 501 5.50 -16.25 -26.35
CA GLY A 501 5.58 -17.39 -27.28
C GLY A 501 5.48 -18.74 -26.58
N GLU A 502 5.43 -18.71 -25.23
CA GLU A 502 5.15 -19.90 -24.44
C GLU A 502 3.64 -20.19 -24.48
N THR A 503 3.29 -21.44 -24.67
CA THR A 503 1.90 -21.87 -24.56
C THR A 503 1.45 -21.81 -23.10
N HIS A 504 0.25 -21.29 -22.88
CA HIS A 504 -0.36 -21.26 -21.56
C HIS A 504 -1.08 -22.57 -21.32
N ARG A 505 -0.46 -23.42 -20.51
CA ARG A 505 -1.09 -24.68 -20.12
C ARG A 505 -2.24 -24.41 -19.15
N MET A 506 -3.46 -24.68 -19.59
CA MET A 506 -4.68 -24.45 -18.82
C MET A 506 -5.43 -25.76 -18.61
N HIS A 507 -5.97 -25.92 -17.41
CA HIS A 507 -6.79 -27.08 -17.12
C HIS A 507 -8.21 -26.87 -17.64
N ALA A 508 -8.88 -27.95 -18.11
CA ALA A 508 -10.23 -27.91 -18.63
C ALA A 508 -11.22 -27.21 -17.70
N MET A 509 -11.11 -27.40 -16.37
CA MET A 509 -11.94 -26.74 -15.37
C MET A 509 -11.75 -25.23 -15.31
N GLN A 510 -10.57 -24.72 -15.62
CA GLN A 510 -10.31 -23.28 -15.64
C GLN A 510 -10.95 -22.63 -16.85
N LEU A 511 -11.12 -23.41 -17.92
CA LEU A 511 -11.73 -22.97 -19.18
C LEU A 511 -13.26 -23.17 -19.22
N ALA A 512 -13.85 -23.80 -18.20
CA ALA A 512 -15.27 -24.14 -18.13
C ALA A 512 -16.22 -22.96 -17.92
N ASP A 513 -15.72 -21.75 -17.69
CA ASP A 513 -16.54 -20.55 -17.52
C ASP A 513 -17.33 -20.28 -18.82
N PRO A 514 -18.66 -20.21 -18.81
CA PRO A 514 -19.46 -19.93 -19.99
C PRO A 514 -19.08 -18.63 -20.73
N LYS A 515 -18.59 -17.63 -19.98
CA LYS A 515 -18.10 -16.37 -20.54
C LYS A 515 -16.80 -16.52 -21.33
N ALA A 516 -16.04 -17.61 -21.09
CA ALA A 516 -14.87 -17.93 -21.88
C ALA A 516 -15.19 -18.28 -23.35
N ALA A 517 -16.45 -18.60 -23.66
CA ALA A 517 -16.90 -18.86 -25.02
C ALA A 517 -16.65 -17.69 -25.98
N GLU A 518 -16.65 -16.46 -25.47
CA GLU A 518 -16.52 -15.23 -26.27
C GLU A 518 -15.07 -14.96 -26.73
N VAL A 519 -14.10 -15.54 -26.06
CA VAL A 519 -12.67 -15.35 -26.36
C VAL A 519 -12.04 -16.53 -27.12
N PHE A 520 -12.78 -17.62 -27.34
CA PHE A 520 -12.33 -18.80 -28.08
C PHE A 520 -13.04 -18.94 -29.45
N ASP A 521 -12.32 -19.49 -30.41
CA ASP A 521 -12.93 -20.01 -31.65
C ASP A 521 -14.00 -21.07 -31.30
N PRO A 522 -15.17 -21.08 -32.00
CA PRO A 522 -16.27 -22.01 -31.70
C PRO A 522 -15.89 -23.50 -31.70
N LYS A 523 -14.93 -23.90 -32.54
CA LYS A 523 -14.43 -25.29 -32.60
C LYS A 523 -13.57 -25.61 -31.36
N ALA A 524 -12.72 -24.67 -30.94
CA ALA A 524 -11.91 -24.81 -29.74
C ALA A 524 -12.80 -24.85 -28.52
N TRP A 525 -13.79 -23.94 -28.42
CA TRP A 525 -14.74 -23.91 -27.31
C TRP A 525 -15.55 -25.20 -27.19
N LYS A 526 -16.03 -25.77 -28.32
CA LYS A 526 -16.74 -27.05 -28.29
C LYS A 526 -15.88 -28.17 -27.69
N ARG A 527 -14.62 -28.25 -28.06
CA ARG A 527 -13.69 -29.27 -27.51
C ARG A 527 -13.46 -29.09 -26.01
N ILE A 528 -13.30 -27.83 -25.57
CA ILE A 528 -13.16 -27.50 -24.15
C ILE A 528 -14.43 -27.93 -23.40
N LYS A 529 -15.62 -27.59 -23.93
CA LYS A 529 -16.90 -27.94 -23.34
C LYS A 529 -17.13 -29.44 -23.24
N ASP A 530 -16.86 -30.17 -24.33
CA ASP A 530 -16.99 -31.64 -24.36
C ASP A 530 -16.10 -32.28 -23.29
N ARG A 531 -14.86 -31.80 -23.15
CA ARG A 531 -13.92 -32.29 -22.13
C ARG A 531 -14.33 -31.92 -20.73
N THR A 532 -14.83 -30.71 -20.50
CA THR A 532 -15.32 -30.27 -19.21
C THR A 532 -16.53 -31.08 -18.75
N ALA A 533 -17.38 -31.51 -19.69
CA ALA A 533 -18.53 -32.35 -19.38
C ALA A 533 -18.14 -33.75 -18.82
N GLU A 534 -16.92 -34.20 -19.10
CA GLU A 534 -16.41 -35.47 -18.54
C GLU A 534 -15.95 -35.33 -17.08
N ILE A 535 -15.70 -34.10 -16.62
CA ILE A 535 -15.27 -33.82 -15.23
C ILE A 535 -16.50 -33.86 -14.33
N GLN A 536 -16.45 -34.77 -13.35
CA GLN A 536 -17.51 -34.89 -12.37
C GLN A 536 -17.41 -33.78 -11.32
N ILE A 537 -18.28 -32.77 -11.43
CA ILE A 537 -18.28 -31.59 -10.53
C ILE A 537 -18.95 -31.92 -9.21
N ASP A 538 -20.06 -32.68 -9.22
CA ASP A 538 -20.86 -33.00 -8.03
C ASP A 538 -20.47 -34.40 -7.49
N VAL A 539 -19.32 -34.49 -6.87
CA VAL A 539 -18.81 -35.69 -6.21
C VAL A 539 -19.11 -35.59 -4.71
N LYS A 540 -20.18 -36.23 -4.26
CA LYS A 540 -20.62 -36.20 -2.86
C LYS A 540 -20.83 -37.64 -2.36
N PRO A 541 -19.76 -38.43 -2.16
CA PRO A 541 -19.90 -39.77 -1.64
C PRO A 541 -20.34 -39.75 -0.16
N ASP A 542 -21.01 -40.84 0.22
CA ASP A 542 -21.33 -41.05 1.63
C ASP A 542 -20.06 -41.24 2.48
N VAL A 543 -20.15 -40.81 3.73
CA VAL A 543 -19.03 -41.00 4.68
C VAL A 543 -18.86 -42.49 4.91
N PRO A 544 -17.62 -43.04 4.75
CA PRO A 544 -17.37 -44.49 4.95
C PRO A 544 -17.83 -44.96 6.32
N SER A 545 -18.54 -46.10 6.35
CA SER A 545 -19.04 -46.70 7.59
C SER A 545 -17.95 -47.16 8.54
N GLN A 546 -16.72 -47.34 8.03
CA GLN A 546 -15.55 -47.70 8.82
C GLN A 546 -15.01 -46.54 9.69
N LEU A 547 -15.46 -45.31 9.45
CA LEU A 547 -15.07 -44.16 10.24
C LEU A 547 -15.78 -44.15 11.60
N GLN A 548 -15.01 -44.25 12.67
CA GLN A 548 -15.53 -44.18 14.05
C GLN A 548 -15.62 -42.74 14.55
N ALA A 549 -16.30 -41.89 13.79
CA ALA A 549 -16.56 -40.49 14.18
C ALA A 549 -17.73 -39.91 13.39
N THR A 550 -18.38 -38.87 13.97
CA THR A 550 -19.36 -38.05 13.27
C THR A 550 -18.68 -36.77 12.78
N LEU A 551 -18.69 -36.56 11.47
CA LEU A 551 -18.14 -35.35 10.87
C LEU A 551 -19.10 -34.17 11.02
N ARG A 552 -18.55 -33.00 11.24
CA ARG A 552 -19.32 -31.74 11.15
C ARG A 552 -19.65 -31.41 9.69
N PRO A 553 -20.70 -30.61 9.41
CA PRO A 553 -21.11 -30.30 8.02
C PRO A 553 -19.95 -29.83 7.15
N TYR A 554 -19.15 -28.89 7.61
CA TYR A 554 -18.01 -28.39 6.85
C TYR A 554 -16.90 -29.44 6.66
N GLN A 555 -16.75 -30.41 7.58
CA GLN A 555 -15.78 -31.49 7.42
C GLN A 555 -16.23 -32.48 6.33
N VAL A 556 -17.55 -32.67 6.21
CA VAL A 556 -18.14 -33.44 5.10
C VAL A 556 -17.86 -32.74 3.76
N GLU A 557 -18.07 -31.41 3.71
CA GLU A 557 -17.74 -30.63 2.51
C GLU A 557 -16.24 -30.73 2.15
N GLY A 558 -15.36 -30.69 3.15
CA GLY A 558 -13.93 -30.86 2.93
C GLY A 558 -13.58 -32.27 2.42
N PHE A 559 -14.23 -33.30 2.95
CA PHE A 559 -14.12 -34.66 2.44
C PHE A 559 -14.63 -34.74 0.99
N HIS A 560 -15.78 -34.14 0.66
CA HIS A 560 -16.32 -34.10 -0.69
C HIS A 560 -15.34 -33.38 -1.66
N PHE A 561 -14.71 -32.30 -1.23
CA PHE A 561 -13.68 -31.64 -2.01
C PHE A 561 -12.47 -32.55 -2.30
N LEU A 562 -11.99 -33.28 -1.31
CA LEU A 562 -10.90 -34.26 -1.50
C LEU A 562 -11.33 -35.41 -2.43
N ALA A 563 -12.57 -35.90 -2.30
CA ALA A 563 -13.14 -36.93 -3.16
C ALA A 563 -13.30 -36.42 -4.61
N TYR A 564 -13.75 -35.18 -4.79
CA TYR A 564 -13.81 -34.50 -6.08
C TYR A 564 -12.43 -34.45 -6.76
N LEU A 565 -11.40 -34.06 -6.02
CA LEU A 565 -10.05 -34.02 -6.57
C LEU A 565 -9.59 -35.42 -7.03
N ALA A 566 -9.78 -36.45 -6.20
CA ALA A 566 -9.33 -37.81 -6.51
C ALA A 566 -10.14 -38.45 -7.65
N THR A 567 -11.44 -38.24 -7.72
CA THR A 567 -12.30 -38.77 -8.78
C THR A 567 -11.86 -38.28 -10.15
N ASN A 568 -11.43 -37.02 -10.22
CA ASN A 568 -11.00 -36.38 -11.45
C ASN A 568 -9.48 -36.49 -11.70
N GLY A 569 -8.75 -37.21 -10.84
CA GLY A 569 -7.30 -37.33 -10.97
C GLY A 569 -6.50 -36.09 -10.64
N PHE A 570 -7.12 -35.14 -9.90
CA PHE A 570 -6.51 -33.89 -9.51
C PHE A 570 -5.80 -34.04 -8.16
N GLY A 571 -4.77 -33.24 -7.98
CA GLY A 571 -4.23 -32.91 -6.67
C GLY A 571 -4.75 -31.57 -6.18
N GLY A 572 -4.49 -31.25 -4.92
CA GLY A 572 -4.94 -29.99 -4.37
C GLY A 572 -4.45 -29.70 -2.97
N ILE A 573 -4.97 -28.60 -2.41
CA ILE A 573 -4.57 -28.07 -1.11
C ILE A 573 -5.80 -27.88 -0.24
N LEU A 574 -5.84 -28.56 0.90
CA LEU A 574 -6.80 -28.30 1.97
C LEU A 574 -6.18 -27.32 2.96
N ALA A 575 -6.61 -26.07 2.88
CA ALA A 575 -6.01 -24.92 3.58
C ALA A 575 -6.85 -24.40 4.75
N ASP A 576 -7.71 -25.24 5.33
CA ASP A 576 -8.53 -24.89 6.49
C ASP A 576 -7.69 -24.41 7.66
N ASP A 577 -8.21 -23.47 8.45
CA ASP A 577 -7.56 -23.01 9.67
C ASP A 577 -7.16 -24.16 10.60
N MET A 578 -6.13 -23.95 11.41
CA MET A 578 -5.69 -24.96 12.37
C MET A 578 -6.82 -25.27 13.37
N GLY A 579 -6.98 -26.56 13.70
CA GLY A 579 -8.02 -27.01 14.63
C GLY A 579 -9.36 -27.33 14.00
N LEU A 580 -9.58 -27.11 12.70
CA LEU A 580 -10.80 -27.49 11.99
C LEU A 580 -10.87 -28.98 11.59
N GLY A 581 -9.89 -29.80 12.00
CA GLY A 581 -9.91 -31.24 11.80
C GLY A 581 -9.51 -31.68 10.39
N LYS A 582 -8.46 -31.08 9.81
CA LYS A 582 -7.88 -31.53 8.52
C LYS A 582 -7.49 -33.02 8.55
N THR A 583 -6.96 -33.51 9.69
CA THR A 583 -6.55 -34.93 9.85
C THR A 583 -7.74 -35.87 9.69
N ILE A 584 -8.87 -35.61 10.38
CA ILE A 584 -10.04 -36.48 10.28
C ILE A 584 -10.67 -36.44 8.89
N GLN A 585 -10.72 -35.27 8.23
CA GLN A 585 -11.17 -35.15 6.85
C GLN A 585 -10.30 -36.01 5.91
N SER A 586 -8.98 -35.97 6.13
CA SER A 586 -8.03 -36.76 5.34
C SER A 586 -8.12 -38.26 5.63
N ILE A 587 -8.34 -38.68 6.88
CA ILE A 587 -8.58 -40.09 7.22
C ILE A 587 -9.87 -40.57 6.55
N THR A 588 -10.94 -39.80 6.60
CA THR A 588 -12.21 -40.15 5.92
C THR A 588 -11.99 -40.30 4.41
N TYR A 589 -11.25 -39.39 3.80
CA TYR A 589 -10.87 -39.47 2.38
C TYR A 589 -10.05 -40.72 2.07
N VAL A 590 -9.10 -41.07 2.90
CA VAL A 590 -8.27 -42.28 2.72
C VAL A 590 -9.13 -43.53 2.77
N LEU A 591 -10.05 -43.65 3.72
CA LEU A 591 -10.99 -44.78 3.82
C LEU A 591 -11.81 -44.89 2.54
N TRP A 592 -12.44 -43.84 2.12
CA TRP A 592 -13.25 -43.77 0.90
C TRP A 592 -12.41 -44.12 -0.35
N LEU A 593 -11.21 -43.56 -0.48
CA LEU A 593 -10.36 -43.77 -1.65
C LEU A 593 -9.93 -45.22 -1.78
N ARG A 594 -9.67 -45.92 -0.66
CA ARG A 594 -9.36 -47.35 -0.62
C ARG A 594 -10.56 -48.18 -1.05
N GLU A 595 -11.77 -47.87 -0.57
CA GLU A 595 -13.01 -48.54 -1.00
C GLU A 595 -13.27 -48.31 -2.50
N GLU A 596 -13.13 -47.11 -2.97
CA GLU A 596 -13.32 -46.75 -4.38
C GLU A 596 -12.30 -47.45 -5.31
N PHE A 597 -11.03 -47.51 -4.89
CA PHE A 597 -10.01 -48.23 -5.63
C PHE A 597 -10.31 -49.75 -5.69
N ALA A 598 -10.75 -50.34 -4.60
CA ALA A 598 -11.18 -51.73 -4.55
C ALA A 598 -12.39 -51.99 -5.45
N ARG A 599 -13.39 -51.06 -5.43
CA ARG A 599 -14.59 -51.11 -6.27
C ARG A 599 -14.25 -51.06 -7.77
N LYS A 600 -13.42 -50.15 -8.19
CA LYS A 600 -12.99 -50.00 -9.59
C LYS A 600 -12.14 -51.17 -10.10
N ASN A 601 -11.46 -51.89 -9.23
CA ASN A 601 -10.59 -53.00 -9.61
C ASN A 601 -11.15 -54.38 -9.27
N LYS A 602 -12.44 -54.51 -8.93
CA LYS A 602 -13.10 -55.83 -8.62
C LYS A 602 -12.97 -56.88 -9.71
N SER A 603 -12.83 -56.49 -10.96
CA SER A 603 -12.67 -57.41 -12.11
C SER A 603 -11.27 -58.03 -12.23
N LYS A 604 -10.26 -57.46 -11.55
CA LYS A 604 -8.87 -57.99 -11.53
C LYS A 604 -8.70 -58.88 -10.31
N LYS A 605 -8.72 -60.21 -10.51
CA LYS A 605 -8.69 -61.28 -9.45
C LYS A 605 -7.57 -61.17 -8.41
N LYS A 606 -6.66 -60.21 -8.43
CA LYS A 606 -5.57 -59.95 -7.46
C LYS A 606 -5.15 -58.46 -7.36
N ALA A 607 -6.08 -57.52 -7.44
CA ALA A 607 -5.69 -56.12 -7.28
C ALA A 607 -5.35 -55.85 -5.80
N VAL A 608 -4.07 -55.72 -5.48
CA VAL A 608 -3.61 -55.22 -4.16
C VAL A 608 -3.84 -53.72 -4.11
N ILE A 609 -4.51 -53.24 -3.07
CA ILE A 609 -4.72 -51.82 -2.85
C ILE A 609 -3.36 -51.20 -2.47
N PRO A 610 -2.85 -50.21 -3.22
CA PRO A 610 -1.60 -49.57 -2.87
C PRO A 610 -1.70 -48.83 -1.51
N PRO A 611 -0.61 -48.80 -0.73
CA PRO A 611 -0.61 -48.07 0.53
C PRO A 611 -0.67 -46.57 0.32
N VAL A 612 -0.98 -45.84 1.39
CA VAL A 612 -1.02 -44.37 1.46
C VAL A 612 0.22 -43.87 2.16
N LEU A 613 0.80 -42.77 1.67
CA LEU A 613 1.94 -42.10 2.31
C LEU A 613 1.52 -40.76 2.92
N ILE A 614 1.75 -40.63 4.21
CA ILE A 614 1.60 -39.38 4.96
C ILE A 614 2.98 -38.83 5.28
N VAL A 615 3.26 -37.61 4.88
CA VAL A 615 4.51 -36.90 5.21
C VAL A 615 4.17 -35.76 6.12
N CYS A 616 4.71 -35.74 7.34
CA CYS A 616 4.37 -34.74 8.34
C CYS A 616 5.59 -34.27 9.15
N PRO A 617 5.52 -33.22 9.94
CA PRO A 617 6.56 -32.85 10.89
C PRO A 617 6.79 -33.97 11.92
N LYS A 618 8.03 -34.07 12.42
CA LYS A 618 8.43 -35.11 13.41
C LYS A 618 7.51 -35.18 14.63
N SER A 619 7.01 -34.01 15.07
CA SER A 619 6.12 -33.88 16.26
C SER A 619 4.71 -34.39 16.03
N VAL A 620 4.30 -34.67 14.80
CA VAL A 620 2.93 -35.08 14.43
C VAL A 620 2.86 -36.54 14.00
N LEU A 621 3.99 -37.24 13.93
CA LEU A 621 4.06 -38.68 13.54
C LEU A 621 3.11 -39.54 14.39
N ASP A 622 3.21 -39.40 15.72
CA ASP A 622 2.41 -40.20 16.66
C ASP A 622 0.95 -39.73 16.71
N VAL A 623 0.70 -38.46 16.41
CA VAL A 623 -0.66 -37.94 16.31
C VAL A 623 -1.41 -38.57 15.13
N TRP A 624 -0.77 -38.68 13.97
CA TRP A 624 -1.37 -39.37 12.82
C TRP A 624 -1.68 -40.83 13.10
N ALA A 625 -0.73 -41.52 13.72
CA ALA A 625 -0.92 -42.94 14.07
C ALA A 625 -2.08 -43.10 15.08
N GLY A 626 -2.08 -42.29 16.17
CA GLY A 626 -3.11 -42.38 17.20
C GLY A 626 -4.50 -41.92 16.72
N GLU A 627 -4.59 -40.88 15.90
CA GLU A 627 -5.87 -40.44 15.32
C GLU A 627 -6.38 -41.51 14.30
N THR A 628 -5.49 -42.16 13.55
CA THR A 628 -5.90 -43.24 12.64
C THR A 628 -6.39 -44.45 13.44
N GLU A 629 -5.70 -44.86 14.48
CA GLU A 629 -6.11 -45.94 15.38
C GLU A 629 -7.49 -45.63 16.03
N LYS A 630 -7.71 -44.38 16.43
CA LYS A 630 -8.96 -43.94 17.06
C LYS A 630 -10.14 -43.90 16.08
N PHE A 631 -9.94 -43.35 14.88
CA PHE A 631 -11.04 -43.05 13.96
C PHE A 631 -11.20 -44.09 12.84
N ALA A 632 -10.14 -44.86 12.56
CA ALA A 632 -10.08 -45.87 11.53
C ALA A 632 -9.26 -47.10 11.98
N PRO A 633 -9.67 -47.84 13.05
CA PRO A 633 -8.88 -48.91 13.66
C PRO A 633 -8.57 -50.10 12.71
N GLY A 634 -9.29 -50.20 11.62
CA GLY A 634 -9.04 -51.22 10.58
C GLY A 634 -7.86 -50.90 9.64
N VAL A 635 -7.24 -49.70 9.73
CA VAL A 635 -6.11 -49.30 8.90
C VAL A 635 -4.78 -49.60 9.60
N ARG A 636 -3.97 -50.44 8.95
CA ARG A 636 -2.64 -50.83 9.47
C ARG A 636 -1.62 -49.75 9.18
N VAL A 637 -1.11 -49.11 10.23
CA VAL A 637 -0.21 -47.95 10.12
C VAL A 637 1.23 -48.33 10.42
N LEU A 638 2.18 -47.97 9.58
CA LEU A 638 3.61 -47.99 9.83
C LEU A 638 4.16 -46.59 10.04
N VAL A 639 4.81 -46.35 11.17
CA VAL A 639 5.53 -45.08 11.43
C VAL A 639 7.02 -45.32 11.21
N ILE A 640 7.59 -44.73 10.16
CA ILE A 640 9.02 -44.84 9.85
C ILE A 640 9.79 -43.74 10.62
N ARG A 641 10.65 -44.18 11.54
CA ARG A 641 11.51 -43.28 12.36
C ARG A 641 12.99 -43.41 12.00
N SER A 642 13.37 -44.56 11.37
CA SER A 642 14.74 -44.83 10.90
C SER A 642 14.72 -45.47 9.52
N LYS A 643 15.84 -45.47 8.81
CA LYS A 643 15.98 -46.02 7.46
C LYS A 643 15.70 -47.53 7.45
N ASP A 644 16.07 -48.22 8.50
CA ASP A 644 15.94 -49.69 8.59
C ASP A 644 14.48 -50.16 8.63
N GLN A 645 13.55 -49.29 9.03
CA GLN A 645 12.11 -49.56 9.03
C GLN A 645 11.46 -49.47 7.65
N ALA A 646 12.15 -48.93 6.64
CA ALA A 646 11.65 -48.76 5.29
C ALA A 646 11.92 -49.98 4.41
N ASN A 647 11.24 -51.10 4.72
CA ASN A 647 11.33 -52.31 3.91
C ASN A 647 10.21 -52.32 2.86
N LEU A 648 10.59 -52.38 1.57
CA LEU A 648 9.68 -52.31 0.43
C LEU A 648 8.63 -53.42 0.42
N GLU A 649 9.04 -54.68 0.64
CA GLU A 649 8.14 -55.82 0.61
C GLU A 649 7.18 -55.84 1.80
N ASP A 650 7.68 -55.43 2.96
CA ASP A 650 6.88 -55.37 4.19
C ASP A 650 5.83 -54.24 4.07
N ILE A 651 6.22 -53.07 3.55
CA ILE A 651 5.29 -51.94 3.32
C ILE A 651 4.14 -52.37 2.39
N LYS A 652 4.46 -53.03 1.27
CA LYS A 652 3.44 -53.43 0.28
C LYS A 652 2.48 -54.47 0.78
N LYS A 653 2.93 -55.42 1.65
CA LYS A 653 2.13 -56.55 2.11
C LYS A 653 1.34 -56.26 3.38
N ASN A 654 1.98 -55.57 4.33
CA ASN A 654 1.49 -55.57 5.71
C ASN A 654 0.87 -54.24 6.15
N TYR A 655 1.07 -53.14 5.39
CA TYR A 655 0.60 -51.84 5.82
C TYR A 655 -0.29 -51.17 4.78
N ASP A 656 -1.27 -50.46 5.28
CA ASP A 656 -2.24 -49.69 4.49
C ASP A 656 -1.90 -48.19 4.44
N MET A 657 -1.21 -47.72 5.49
CA MET A 657 -0.75 -46.31 5.61
C MET A 657 0.67 -46.28 6.16
N VAL A 658 1.50 -45.48 5.59
CA VAL A 658 2.88 -45.22 6.05
C VAL A 658 2.99 -43.75 6.43
N VAL A 659 3.51 -43.48 7.62
CA VAL A 659 3.69 -42.11 8.13
C VAL A 659 5.20 -41.87 8.29
N VAL A 660 5.69 -40.80 7.65
CA VAL A 660 7.10 -40.40 7.68
C VAL A 660 7.24 -38.91 7.96
N ASN A 661 8.39 -38.48 8.50
CA ASN A 661 8.69 -37.05 8.56
C ASN A 661 9.49 -36.59 7.33
N TYR A 662 9.54 -35.30 7.07
CA TYR A 662 10.24 -34.70 5.92
C TYR A 662 11.74 -35.03 5.86
N ALA A 663 12.39 -35.28 7.00
CA ALA A 663 13.79 -35.73 7.02
C ALA A 663 13.92 -37.20 6.57
N GLN A 664 13.02 -38.07 7.07
CA GLN A 664 12.99 -39.50 6.67
C GLN A 664 12.55 -39.68 5.22
N LEU A 665 11.61 -38.88 4.72
CA LEU A 665 11.24 -38.83 3.31
C LEU A 665 12.49 -38.71 2.42
N ARG A 666 13.42 -37.86 2.82
CA ARG A 666 14.69 -37.66 2.12
C ARG A 666 15.66 -38.81 2.25
N VAL A 667 15.75 -39.41 3.43
CA VAL A 667 16.68 -40.52 3.73
C VAL A 667 16.20 -41.84 3.11
N CYS A 668 14.88 -42.09 3.12
CA CYS A 668 14.26 -43.28 2.62
C CYS A 668 13.75 -43.15 1.17
N GLY A 669 14.06 -42.04 0.47
CA GLY A 669 13.51 -41.68 -0.84
C GLY A 669 13.66 -42.80 -1.87
N GLU A 670 14.82 -43.45 -1.94
CA GLU A 670 15.06 -44.53 -2.89
C GLU A 670 14.07 -45.71 -2.73
N THR A 671 13.73 -46.07 -1.51
CA THR A 671 12.75 -47.14 -1.22
C THR A 671 11.33 -46.68 -1.48
N LEU A 672 10.99 -45.43 -1.02
CA LEU A 672 9.63 -44.89 -1.14
C LEU A 672 9.25 -44.59 -2.59
N ASN A 673 10.20 -44.23 -3.45
CA ASN A 673 9.97 -43.94 -4.89
C ASN A 673 9.71 -45.23 -5.70
N GLN A 674 10.02 -46.40 -5.16
CA GLN A 674 9.71 -47.68 -5.81
C GLN A 674 8.27 -48.16 -5.57
N ILE A 675 7.51 -47.41 -4.77
CA ILE A 675 6.10 -47.68 -4.49
C ILE A 675 5.26 -46.64 -5.25
N LYS A 676 4.30 -47.11 -6.04
CA LYS A 676 3.25 -46.24 -6.55
C LYS A 676 2.15 -46.11 -5.50
N TRP A 677 2.16 -45.01 -4.79
CA TRP A 677 1.23 -44.76 -3.68
C TRP A 677 -0.18 -44.49 -4.16
N LEU A 678 -1.21 -44.91 -3.40
CA LEU A 678 -2.60 -44.61 -3.68
C LEU A 678 -2.85 -43.11 -3.58
N THR A 679 -2.34 -42.49 -2.53
CA THR A 679 -2.26 -41.02 -2.39
C THR A 679 -1.06 -40.65 -1.52
N VAL A 680 -0.49 -39.50 -1.76
CA VAL A 680 0.52 -38.88 -0.91
C VAL A 680 -0.05 -37.62 -0.31
N ILE A 681 -0.04 -37.51 1.01
CA ILE A 681 -0.54 -36.36 1.76
C ILE A 681 0.63 -35.68 2.48
N LEU A 682 0.91 -34.42 2.16
CA LEU A 682 1.87 -33.60 2.90
C LEU A 682 1.13 -32.80 3.95
N ASP A 683 1.35 -33.10 5.22
CA ASP A 683 0.82 -32.34 6.33
C ASP A 683 1.83 -31.24 6.73
N GLU A 684 1.31 -30.06 7.11
CA GLU A 684 2.07 -28.83 7.28
C GLU A 684 2.95 -28.55 6.04
N GLY A 685 2.29 -28.46 4.89
CA GLY A 685 2.93 -28.36 3.57
C GLY A 685 3.91 -27.20 3.40
N GLN A 686 3.87 -26.18 4.26
CA GLN A 686 4.86 -25.11 4.28
C GLN A 686 6.30 -25.61 4.49
N GLN A 687 6.51 -26.85 4.92
CA GLN A 687 7.83 -27.47 4.98
C GLN A 687 8.51 -27.59 3.61
N ILE A 688 7.75 -27.57 2.52
CA ILE A 688 8.26 -27.58 1.15
C ILE A 688 8.11 -26.24 0.44
N LYS A 689 7.86 -25.14 1.18
CA LYS A 689 7.70 -23.78 0.62
C LYS A 689 8.89 -23.33 -0.24
N ASN A 690 10.10 -23.69 0.17
CA ASN A 690 11.28 -23.46 -0.67
C ASN A 690 11.43 -24.55 -1.72
N PRO A 691 11.21 -24.27 -3.02
CA PRO A 691 11.27 -25.24 -4.10
C PRO A 691 12.64 -25.88 -4.29
N ASP A 692 13.72 -25.23 -3.84
CA ASP A 692 15.10 -25.73 -3.94
C ASP A 692 15.50 -26.61 -2.77
N SER A 693 14.67 -26.65 -1.72
CA SER A 693 14.97 -27.47 -0.54
C SER A 693 15.02 -28.96 -0.91
N LYS A 694 15.90 -29.68 -0.22
CA LYS A 694 16.02 -31.16 -0.38
C LYS A 694 14.69 -31.87 -0.08
N ALA A 695 13.87 -31.35 0.83
CA ALA A 695 12.55 -31.90 1.14
C ALA A 695 11.55 -31.71 -0.01
N ALA A 696 11.53 -30.50 -0.62
CA ALA A 696 10.66 -30.21 -1.75
C ALA A 696 11.01 -31.06 -2.99
N LYS A 697 12.30 -31.27 -3.24
CA LYS A 697 12.76 -32.14 -4.35
C LYS A 697 12.35 -33.60 -4.09
N ALA A 698 12.64 -34.14 -2.92
CA ALA A 698 12.25 -35.50 -2.55
C ALA A 698 10.72 -35.70 -2.61
N ALA A 699 9.92 -34.73 -2.14
CA ALA A 699 8.47 -34.84 -2.21
C ALA A 699 7.94 -34.92 -3.66
N ARG A 700 8.51 -34.11 -4.58
CA ARG A 700 8.11 -34.14 -6.00
C ARG A 700 8.47 -35.43 -6.74
N GLU A 701 9.49 -36.15 -6.29
CA GLU A 701 9.95 -37.40 -6.90
C GLU A 701 9.04 -38.61 -6.55
N ILE A 702 8.22 -38.53 -5.48
CA ILE A 702 7.32 -39.60 -5.09
C ILE A 702 6.26 -39.89 -6.16
N VAL A 703 6.10 -41.14 -6.54
CA VAL A 703 5.11 -41.56 -7.54
C VAL A 703 3.79 -41.94 -6.84
N SER A 704 2.68 -41.28 -7.22
CA SER A 704 1.36 -41.57 -6.65
C SER A 704 0.24 -41.35 -7.67
N TYR A 705 -0.96 -41.90 -7.36
CA TYR A 705 -2.16 -41.61 -8.15
C TYR A 705 -2.73 -40.21 -7.82
N ASN A 706 -2.71 -39.81 -6.53
CA ASN A 706 -3.19 -38.55 -6.07
C ASN A 706 -2.17 -37.86 -5.14
N ARG A 707 -2.18 -36.56 -5.09
CA ARG A 707 -1.28 -35.75 -4.25
C ARG A 707 -2.04 -34.64 -3.56
N LEU A 708 -1.96 -34.59 -2.24
CA LEU A 708 -2.66 -33.60 -1.44
C LEU A 708 -1.69 -32.88 -0.51
N VAL A 709 -1.99 -31.62 -0.24
CA VAL A 709 -1.29 -30.79 0.74
C VAL A 709 -2.28 -30.32 1.79
N LEU A 710 -1.93 -30.48 3.05
CA LEU A 710 -2.65 -29.91 4.19
C LEU A 710 -1.79 -28.79 4.76
N SER A 711 -2.38 -27.63 4.94
CA SER A 711 -1.70 -26.47 5.55
C SER A 711 -2.71 -25.56 6.23
N GLY A 712 -2.38 -25.00 7.39
CA GLY A 712 -3.16 -23.92 7.99
C GLY A 712 -2.79 -22.54 7.40
N THR A 713 -1.62 -22.46 6.77
CA THR A 713 -1.03 -21.24 6.23
C THR A 713 -0.42 -21.52 4.85
N PRO A 714 -1.24 -21.64 3.80
CA PRO A 714 -0.76 -22.04 2.47
C PRO A 714 0.16 -21.00 1.81
N ILE A 715 0.05 -19.74 2.23
CA ILE A 715 0.93 -18.63 1.83
C ILE A 715 1.41 -17.96 3.10
N GLU A 716 2.69 -18.15 3.44
CA GLU A 716 3.29 -17.46 4.59
C GLU A 716 4.04 -16.20 4.17
N ASN A 717 4.81 -16.25 3.08
CA ASN A 717 5.84 -15.23 2.83
C ASN A 717 5.91 -14.72 1.40
N ARG A 718 5.75 -15.60 0.42
CA ARG A 718 5.93 -15.27 -1.00
C ARG A 718 4.93 -16.05 -1.83
N LEU A 719 4.51 -15.44 -2.93
CA LEU A 719 3.70 -16.16 -3.92
C LEU A 719 4.41 -17.43 -4.45
N LEU A 720 5.75 -17.42 -4.42
CA LEU A 720 6.56 -18.58 -4.79
C LEU A 720 6.36 -19.79 -3.86
N ASP A 721 5.95 -19.59 -2.62
CA ASP A 721 5.61 -20.66 -1.68
C ASP A 721 4.41 -21.45 -2.21
N MET A 722 3.38 -20.76 -2.71
CA MET A 722 2.23 -21.36 -3.36
C MET A 722 2.64 -22.13 -4.63
N TRP A 723 3.56 -21.57 -5.43
CA TRP A 723 4.09 -22.28 -6.59
C TRP A 723 4.72 -23.61 -6.18
N SER A 724 5.48 -23.66 -5.09
CA SER A 724 6.14 -24.88 -4.62
C SER A 724 5.12 -25.95 -4.18
N LEU A 725 4.06 -25.55 -3.46
CA LEU A 725 2.98 -26.45 -3.06
C LEU A 725 2.21 -26.99 -4.27
N MET A 726 1.89 -26.13 -5.22
CA MET A 726 1.19 -26.54 -6.45
C MET A 726 2.08 -27.37 -7.38
N ALA A 727 3.39 -27.12 -7.42
CA ALA A 727 4.34 -27.94 -8.17
C ALA A 727 4.44 -29.39 -7.63
N PHE A 728 4.08 -29.61 -6.36
CA PHE A 728 3.91 -30.95 -5.80
C PHE A 728 2.50 -31.50 -6.10
N SER A 729 1.43 -30.76 -5.73
CA SER A 729 0.05 -31.27 -5.80
C SER A 729 -0.46 -31.37 -7.23
N MET A 730 -0.23 -30.35 -8.05
CA MET A 730 -0.69 -30.23 -9.44
C MET A 730 0.45 -29.73 -10.34
N PRO A 731 1.41 -30.59 -10.71
CA PRO A 731 2.55 -30.19 -11.51
C PRO A 731 2.13 -29.56 -12.83
N GLY A 732 2.64 -28.37 -13.12
CA GLY A 732 2.40 -27.64 -14.37
C GLY A 732 1.26 -26.63 -14.33
N VAL A 733 0.35 -26.64 -13.36
CA VAL A 733 -0.81 -25.71 -13.29
C VAL A 733 -0.41 -24.24 -13.21
N LEU A 734 0.73 -23.95 -12.58
CA LEU A 734 1.27 -22.58 -12.48
C LEU A 734 2.46 -22.32 -13.42
N GLY A 735 2.72 -23.26 -14.36
CA GLY A 735 3.83 -23.14 -15.30
C GLY A 735 5.21 -23.34 -14.68
N SER A 736 6.26 -23.02 -15.45
CA SER A 736 7.64 -23.08 -14.95
C SER A 736 7.89 -22.03 -13.87
N ARG A 737 8.92 -22.24 -13.04
CA ARG A 737 9.28 -21.28 -11.98
C ARG A 737 9.67 -19.91 -12.53
N SER A 738 10.36 -19.86 -13.66
CA SER A 738 10.73 -18.62 -14.34
C SER A 738 9.50 -17.88 -14.86
N TYR A 739 8.58 -18.59 -15.46
CA TYR A 739 7.28 -18.07 -15.88
C TYR A 739 6.50 -17.48 -14.69
N PHE A 740 6.38 -18.23 -13.60
CA PHE A 740 5.66 -17.80 -12.40
C PHE A 740 6.25 -16.51 -11.81
N LYS A 741 7.58 -16.44 -11.66
CA LYS A 741 8.25 -15.24 -11.15
C LYS A 741 8.01 -14.02 -12.03
N LYS A 742 8.13 -14.15 -13.34
CA LYS A 742 7.87 -13.04 -14.27
C LYS A 742 6.44 -12.52 -14.17
N ARG A 743 5.49 -13.43 -13.93
CA ARG A 743 4.07 -13.17 -14.10
C ARG A 743 3.35 -12.77 -12.81
N PHE A 744 3.65 -13.45 -11.72
CA PHE A 744 2.90 -13.37 -10.47
C PHE A 744 3.69 -12.75 -9.31
N ASP A 745 5.02 -12.75 -9.36
CA ASP A 745 5.87 -12.24 -8.26
C ASP A 745 6.06 -10.71 -8.29
N LYS A 746 5.24 -9.99 -9.05
CA LYS A 746 5.21 -8.52 -9.06
C LYS A 746 4.33 -8.02 -7.91
N ARG A 747 4.96 -7.56 -6.83
CA ARG A 747 4.31 -7.16 -5.56
C ARG A 747 3.27 -6.03 -5.66
N LYS A 748 3.14 -5.32 -6.79
CA LYS A 748 2.28 -4.13 -6.94
C LYS A 748 1.19 -4.26 -8.01
N ASP A 749 0.93 -5.46 -8.54
CA ASP A 749 -0.09 -5.64 -9.57
C ASP A 749 -1.30 -6.44 -9.03
N PRO A 750 -2.41 -5.77 -8.64
CA PRO A 750 -3.61 -6.44 -8.13
C PRO A 750 -4.24 -7.42 -9.13
N GLN A 751 -4.13 -7.13 -10.43
CA GLN A 751 -4.66 -8.01 -11.47
C GLN A 751 -3.90 -9.34 -11.53
N SER A 752 -2.61 -9.32 -11.24
CA SER A 752 -1.78 -10.52 -11.15
C SER A 752 -2.24 -11.44 -10.02
N GLN A 753 -2.63 -10.88 -8.86
CA GLN A 753 -3.14 -11.64 -7.73
C GLN A 753 -4.50 -12.26 -8.04
N ASN A 754 -5.41 -11.52 -8.65
CA ASN A 754 -6.72 -12.03 -9.06
C ASN A 754 -6.59 -13.18 -10.07
N ARG A 755 -5.67 -13.07 -11.02
CA ARG A 755 -5.35 -14.14 -11.99
C ARG A 755 -4.82 -15.39 -11.32
N LEU A 756 -3.94 -15.24 -10.31
CA LEU A 756 -3.44 -16.38 -9.54
C LEU A 756 -4.55 -17.05 -8.73
N ALA A 757 -5.39 -16.24 -8.06
CA ALA A 757 -6.53 -16.74 -7.29
C ALA A 757 -7.50 -17.56 -8.17
N ALA A 758 -7.81 -17.06 -9.36
CA ALA A 758 -8.66 -17.78 -10.32
C ALA A 758 -8.09 -19.15 -10.71
N ARG A 759 -6.76 -19.24 -10.93
CA ARG A 759 -6.09 -20.51 -11.25
C ARG A 759 -6.07 -21.51 -10.10
N LEU A 760 -6.03 -21.01 -8.86
CA LEU A 760 -5.95 -21.85 -7.67
C LEU A 760 -7.32 -22.33 -7.18
N LYS A 761 -8.37 -21.57 -7.44
CA LYS A 761 -9.73 -21.80 -6.93
C LYS A 761 -10.25 -23.26 -7.06
N PRO A 762 -10.08 -23.97 -8.17
CA PRO A 762 -10.56 -25.35 -8.30
C PRO A 762 -9.78 -26.37 -7.44
N PHE A 763 -8.56 -26.04 -7.02
CA PHE A 763 -7.60 -26.96 -6.38
C PHE A 763 -7.27 -26.55 -4.94
N LEU A 764 -7.91 -25.51 -4.41
CA LEU A 764 -7.65 -25.01 -3.07
C LEU A 764 -8.95 -24.77 -2.32
N LEU A 765 -9.09 -25.40 -1.16
CA LEU A 765 -10.18 -25.12 -0.23
C LEU A 765 -9.61 -24.49 1.04
N ARG A 766 -10.08 -23.29 1.39
CA ARG A 766 -9.69 -22.56 2.59
C ARG A 766 -10.92 -22.07 3.33
N ARG A 767 -11.05 -22.43 4.59
CA ARG A 767 -12.13 -21.95 5.47
C ARG A 767 -11.53 -21.50 6.80
N THR A 768 -12.03 -20.39 7.31
CA THR A 768 -11.62 -19.86 8.62
C THR A 768 -12.52 -20.40 9.74
N LYS A 769 -12.04 -20.38 10.97
CA LYS A 769 -12.84 -20.76 12.15
C LYS A 769 -14.09 -19.90 12.29
N SER A 770 -13.99 -18.61 12.02
CA SER A 770 -15.11 -17.67 12.07
C SER A 770 -16.22 -18.01 11.09
N GLN A 771 -15.89 -18.60 9.93
CA GLN A 771 -16.88 -19.00 8.92
C GLN A 771 -17.63 -20.29 9.30
N VAL A 772 -16.94 -21.27 9.86
CA VAL A 772 -17.48 -22.65 9.95
C VAL A 772 -17.65 -23.21 11.36
N ALA A 773 -17.01 -22.62 12.37
CA ALA A 773 -17.04 -23.11 13.77
C ALA A 773 -17.63 -22.04 14.70
N LYS A 774 -18.89 -21.64 14.44
CA LYS A 774 -19.61 -20.62 15.21
C LYS A 774 -19.87 -21.01 16.68
N ASP A 775 -19.77 -22.27 17.00
CA ASP A 775 -19.90 -22.84 18.35
C ASP A 775 -18.60 -22.79 19.16
N LEU A 776 -17.49 -22.36 18.54
CA LEU A 776 -16.22 -22.21 19.26
C LEU A 776 -16.29 -20.95 20.15
N PRO A 777 -15.91 -21.03 21.45
CA PRO A 777 -15.86 -19.85 22.29
C PRO A 777 -14.98 -18.74 21.72
N PRO A 778 -15.24 -17.46 22.02
CA PRO A 778 -14.45 -16.36 21.49
C PRO A 778 -13.00 -16.42 21.99
N ARG A 779 -12.09 -15.95 21.13
CA ARG A 779 -10.68 -15.70 21.46
C ARG A 779 -10.48 -14.20 21.67
N THR A 780 -9.85 -13.84 22.77
CA THR A 780 -9.43 -12.46 23.07
C THR A 780 -7.91 -12.41 23.13
N GLU A 781 -7.31 -11.39 22.58
CA GLU A 781 -5.87 -11.13 22.66
C GLU A 781 -5.68 -9.80 23.39
N GLU A 782 -4.80 -9.80 24.40
CA GLU A 782 -4.48 -8.65 25.22
C GLU A 782 -2.97 -8.42 25.25
N GLU A 783 -2.57 -7.16 25.14
CA GLU A 783 -1.16 -6.76 25.21
C GLU A 783 -0.86 -6.21 26.60
N VAL A 784 0.14 -6.77 27.25
CA VAL A 784 0.59 -6.38 28.59
C VAL A 784 1.97 -5.75 28.44
N TYR A 785 2.06 -4.48 28.79
CA TYR A 785 3.29 -3.72 28.66
C TYR A 785 4.06 -3.69 29.98
N ALA A 786 5.34 -4.08 29.94
CA ALA A 786 6.27 -4.10 31.06
C ALA A 786 7.37 -3.05 30.86
N LYS A 787 7.56 -2.13 31.79
CA LYS A 787 8.59 -1.07 31.73
C LYS A 787 9.91 -1.58 32.28
N MET A 788 10.99 -1.47 31.50
CA MET A 788 12.33 -1.82 31.95
C MET A 788 12.85 -0.82 32.99
N GLU A 789 13.46 -1.33 34.06
CA GLU A 789 14.07 -0.52 35.11
C GLU A 789 15.48 -1.05 35.47
N GLY A 790 16.23 -0.28 36.24
CA GLY A 790 17.52 -0.66 36.77
C GLY A 790 18.52 -1.18 35.75
N ILE A 791 19.14 -2.31 36.06
CA ILE A 791 20.19 -2.98 35.24
C ILE A 791 19.68 -3.35 33.85
N GLN A 792 18.42 -3.79 33.74
CA GLN A 792 17.85 -4.19 32.45
C GLN A 792 17.79 -3.01 31.47
N SER A 793 17.33 -1.85 31.96
CA SER A 793 17.28 -0.60 31.14
C SER A 793 18.67 -0.14 30.73
N GLN A 794 19.65 -0.18 31.65
CA GLN A 794 21.03 0.21 31.33
C GLN A 794 21.65 -0.69 30.25
N LEU A 795 21.50 -1.99 30.37
CA LEU A 795 22.01 -2.95 29.37
C LEU A 795 21.32 -2.75 28.01
N TYR A 796 20.02 -2.49 28.02
CA TYR A 796 19.27 -2.24 26.80
C TYR A 796 19.76 -0.98 26.08
N LYS A 797 19.87 0.13 26.80
CA LYS A 797 20.39 1.41 26.27
C LYS A 797 21.83 1.28 25.74
N ALA A 798 22.68 0.54 26.43
CA ALA A 798 24.07 0.30 26.00
C ALA A 798 24.12 -0.49 24.67
N GLU A 799 23.38 -1.56 24.57
CA GLU A 799 23.33 -2.38 23.35
C GLU A 799 22.66 -1.63 22.18
N LEU A 800 21.63 -0.83 22.45
CA LEU A 800 20.96 0.00 21.47
C LEU A 800 21.94 1.02 20.85
N ARG A 801 22.68 1.76 21.68
CA ARG A 801 23.73 2.71 21.24
C ARG A 801 24.78 2.02 20.39
N ARG A 802 25.20 0.81 20.77
CA ARG A 802 26.17 0.01 20.00
C ARG A 802 25.69 -0.30 18.59
N ILE A 803 24.40 -0.64 18.45
CA ILE A 803 23.81 -0.95 17.14
C ILE A 803 23.62 0.32 16.32
N GLN A 804 23.15 1.41 16.95
CA GLN A 804 23.00 2.71 16.31
C GLN A 804 24.33 3.21 15.74
N GLN A 805 25.41 3.13 16.49
CA GLN A 805 26.76 3.47 16.00
C GLN A 805 27.19 2.62 14.81
N ALA A 806 26.84 1.33 14.79
CA ALA A 806 27.13 0.45 13.66
C ALA A 806 26.30 0.79 12.40
N LEU A 807 25.15 1.47 12.56
CA LEU A 807 24.30 1.92 11.46
C LEU A 807 24.72 3.27 10.87
N LEU A 808 25.34 4.15 11.63
CA LEU A 808 25.79 5.49 11.20
C LEU A 808 26.76 5.49 10.00
N GLY A 809 27.28 4.35 9.58
CA GLY A 809 28.11 4.18 8.39
C GLY A 809 27.42 3.53 7.19
N LEU A 810 26.09 3.38 7.20
CA LEU A 810 25.36 2.66 6.17
C LEU A 810 24.45 3.61 5.36
N ASP A 811 24.96 4.04 4.19
CA ASP A 811 24.28 5.06 3.35
C ASP A 811 23.36 4.47 2.27
N SER A 812 23.19 3.14 2.18
CA SER A 812 22.37 2.49 1.13
C SER A 812 21.81 1.14 1.54
N ASP A 813 20.69 0.74 0.93
CA ASP A 813 20.09 -0.58 1.09
C ASP A 813 21.05 -1.75 0.74
N GLU A 814 22.02 -1.51 -0.13
CA GLU A 814 23.05 -2.52 -0.43
C GLU A 814 24.05 -2.69 0.71
N SER A 815 24.42 -1.62 1.40
CA SER A 815 25.29 -1.67 2.58
C SER A 815 24.59 -2.34 3.77
N VAL A 816 23.26 -2.12 3.93
CA VAL A 816 22.42 -2.83 4.90
C VAL A 816 22.39 -4.33 4.61
N LYS A 817 22.22 -4.74 3.35
CA LYS A 817 22.24 -6.16 2.97
C LYS A 817 23.58 -6.83 3.26
N LYS A 818 24.69 -6.15 3.07
CA LYS A 818 26.05 -6.67 3.39
C LYS A 818 26.26 -6.83 4.90
N ASN A 819 25.70 -5.94 5.72
CA ASN A 819 25.83 -5.95 7.18
C ASN A 819 24.62 -6.59 7.90
N SER A 820 23.69 -7.18 7.16
CA SER A 820 22.44 -7.74 7.68
C SER A 820 22.64 -8.74 8.84
N PHE A 821 23.71 -9.52 8.81
CA PHE A 821 24.02 -10.48 9.87
C PHE A 821 24.33 -9.79 11.21
N ALA A 822 25.15 -8.74 11.20
CA ALA A 822 25.51 -8.00 12.41
C ALA A 822 24.30 -7.26 13.00
N ILE A 823 23.46 -6.66 12.14
CA ILE A 823 22.23 -5.98 12.52
C ILE A 823 21.25 -6.97 13.17
N LEU A 824 21.06 -8.13 12.53
CA LEU A 824 20.19 -9.19 13.06
C LEU A 824 20.67 -9.72 14.41
N GLN A 825 21.98 -9.88 14.57
CA GLN A 825 22.57 -10.30 15.85
C GLN A 825 22.31 -9.25 16.94
N GLY A 826 22.46 -7.97 16.60
CA GLY A 826 22.17 -6.88 17.54
C GLY A 826 20.68 -6.83 17.94
N LEU A 827 19.76 -6.90 16.98
CA LEU A 827 18.32 -6.96 17.25
C LEU A 827 17.96 -8.17 18.11
N MET A 828 18.61 -9.32 17.89
CA MET A 828 18.41 -10.52 18.69
C MET A 828 18.86 -10.31 20.13
N ARG A 829 20.00 -9.63 20.36
CA ARG A 829 20.49 -9.29 21.71
C ARG A 829 19.56 -8.30 22.43
N LEU A 830 19.07 -7.27 21.73
CA LEU A 830 18.08 -6.35 22.29
C LEU A 830 16.83 -7.09 22.76
N ARG A 831 16.30 -8.01 21.94
CA ARG A 831 15.16 -8.84 22.31
C ARG A 831 15.43 -9.78 23.48
N GLN A 832 16.65 -10.33 23.58
CA GLN A 832 17.05 -11.12 24.73
C GLN A 832 17.07 -10.27 26.01
N ILE A 833 17.58 -9.03 25.94
CA ILE A 833 17.56 -8.09 27.07
C ILE A 833 16.12 -7.74 27.48
N CYS A 834 15.22 -7.51 26.50
CA CYS A 834 13.79 -7.30 26.78
C CYS A 834 13.17 -8.46 27.55
N CYS A 835 13.55 -9.70 27.25
CA CYS A 835 13.08 -10.88 27.98
C CYS A 835 13.69 -10.97 29.38
N HIS A 836 15.02 -10.98 29.46
CA HIS A 836 15.74 -11.11 30.72
C HIS A 836 17.23 -10.77 30.55
N PRO A 837 17.84 -9.94 31.43
CA PRO A 837 19.27 -9.62 31.36
C PRO A 837 20.19 -10.86 31.38
N GLY A 838 19.82 -11.89 32.14
CA GLY A 838 20.53 -13.17 32.23
C GLY A 838 20.65 -13.96 30.91
N LEU A 839 19.92 -13.60 29.87
CA LEU A 839 20.08 -14.22 28.55
C LEU A 839 21.29 -13.71 27.79
N VAL A 840 21.79 -12.54 28.14
CA VAL A 840 22.97 -11.92 27.51
C VAL A 840 24.21 -12.05 28.40
N ASP A 841 24.04 -11.96 29.71
CA ASP A 841 25.12 -12.13 30.66
C ASP A 841 24.63 -12.99 31.86
N PRO A 842 25.15 -14.21 32.02
CA PRO A 842 24.71 -15.15 33.07
C PRO A 842 24.83 -14.62 34.52
N LYS A 843 25.68 -13.61 34.77
CA LYS A 843 25.79 -13.01 36.10
C LYS A 843 24.47 -12.39 36.59
N TYR A 844 23.59 -11.99 35.65
CA TYR A 844 22.29 -11.40 35.94
C TYR A 844 21.14 -12.43 35.94
N ALA A 845 21.42 -13.72 35.89
CA ALA A 845 20.40 -14.78 35.87
C ALA A 845 19.49 -14.83 37.10
N LYS A 846 19.91 -14.22 38.19
CA LYS A 846 19.15 -14.14 39.46
C LYS A 846 18.40 -12.82 39.61
N GLU A 847 18.66 -11.86 38.76
CA GLU A 847 17.95 -10.58 38.78
C GLU A 847 16.52 -10.75 38.22
N ASP A 848 15.61 -9.91 38.66
CA ASP A 848 14.27 -9.87 38.06
C ASP A 848 14.28 -9.03 36.77
N SER A 849 13.37 -9.36 35.89
CA SER A 849 13.12 -8.54 34.69
C SER A 849 11.66 -8.07 34.66
N ALA A 850 11.42 -6.95 34.02
CA ALA A 850 10.09 -6.37 33.93
C ALA A 850 9.02 -7.37 33.46
N LYS A 851 9.33 -8.17 32.42
CA LYS A 851 8.42 -9.23 31.93
C LYS A 851 8.29 -10.40 32.91
N MET A 852 9.34 -10.73 33.63
CA MET A 852 9.30 -11.79 34.64
C MET A 852 8.32 -11.41 35.74
N THR A 853 8.44 -10.20 36.25
CA THR A 853 7.52 -9.64 37.26
C THR A 853 6.08 -9.64 36.75
N ALA A 854 5.84 -9.15 35.52
CA ALA A 854 4.51 -9.15 34.92
C ALA A 854 3.95 -10.56 34.72
N LEU A 855 4.78 -11.51 34.26
CA LEU A 855 4.38 -12.91 34.11
C LEU A 855 3.95 -13.51 35.42
N PHE A 856 4.76 -13.38 36.49
CA PHE A 856 4.47 -14.00 37.79
C PHE A 856 3.26 -13.38 38.45
N TYR A 857 3.05 -12.07 38.33
CA TYR A 857 1.81 -11.42 38.75
C TYR A 857 0.59 -12.00 38.06
N LEU A 858 0.66 -12.20 36.74
CA LEU A 858 -0.42 -12.81 35.97
C LEU A 858 -0.64 -14.29 36.37
N LEU A 859 0.44 -15.05 36.57
CA LEU A 859 0.35 -16.46 36.95
C LEU A 859 -0.25 -16.63 38.35
N ASP A 860 -0.01 -15.69 39.27
CA ASP A 860 -0.62 -15.67 40.63
C ASP A 860 -2.12 -15.49 40.54
N GLN A 861 -2.61 -14.50 39.75
CA GLN A 861 -4.03 -14.27 39.56
C GLN A 861 -4.71 -15.49 38.93
N LEU A 862 -4.15 -16.04 37.86
CA LEU A 862 -4.73 -17.19 37.16
C LEU A 862 -4.70 -18.48 38.02
N ARG A 863 -3.74 -18.61 38.92
CA ARG A 863 -3.67 -19.72 39.86
C ARG A 863 -4.76 -19.62 40.94
N GLU A 864 -4.99 -18.42 41.49
CA GLU A 864 -6.06 -18.16 42.46
C GLU A 864 -7.43 -18.44 41.87
N GLU A 865 -7.62 -18.14 40.56
CA GLU A 865 -8.83 -18.43 39.79
C GLU A 865 -8.95 -19.92 39.37
N GLY A 866 -7.96 -20.74 39.64
CA GLY A 866 -7.97 -22.17 39.32
C GLY A 866 -7.68 -22.51 37.84
N HIS A 867 -7.02 -21.64 37.08
CA HIS A 867 -6.80 -21.80 35.67
C HIS A 867 -5.48 -22.48 35.31
N LYS A 868 -5.49 -23.24 34.21
CA LYS A 868 -4.29 -23.77 33.55
C LYS A 868 -3.78 -22.80 32.51
N VAL A 869 -2.47 -22.60 32.47
CA VAL A 869 -1.84 -21.60 31.61
C VAL A 869 -0.76 -22.23 30.74
N LEU A 870 -0.75 -21.87 29.45
CA LEU A 870 0.36 -22.15 28.55
C LEU A 870 1.26 -20.93 28.44
N VAL A 871 2.56 -21.10 28.64
CA VAL A 871 3.55 -20.03 28.47
C VAL A 871 4.48 -20.41 27.33
N PHE A 872 4.50 -19.58 26.29
CA PHE A 872 5.34 -19.78 25.12
C PHE A 872 6.49 -18.77 25.09
N SER A 873 7.69 -19.26 24.75
CA SER A 873 8.84 -18.42 24.42
C SER A 873 9.63 -19.02 23.26
N GLN A 874 10.29 -18.18 22.48
CA GLN A 874 11.24 -18.62 21.46
C GLN A 874 12.57 -19.05 22.09
N PHE A 875 12.93 -18.45 23.22
CA PHE A 875 14.20 -18.71 23.91
C PHE A 875 14.03 -19.84 24.92
N VAL A 876 14.64 -20.99 24.63
CA VAL A 876 14.63 -22.14 25.55
C VAL A 876 15.31 -21.78 26.88
N SER A 877 16.39 -21.01 26.84
CA SER A 877 17.06 -20.50 28.04
C SER A 877 16.16 -19.61 28.91
N MET A 878 15.23 -18.86 28.30
CA MET A 878 14.22 -18.11 29.05
C MET A 878 13.24 -19.04 29.76
N LEU A 879 12.77 -20.06 29.07
CA LEU A 879 11.90 -21.07 29.67
C LEU A 879 12.59 -21.80 30.84
N GLU A 880 13.92 -22.00 30.79
CA GLU A 880 14.70 -22.57 31.89
C GLU A 880 14.75 -21.62 33.09
N ILE A 881 14.91 -20.31 32.87
CA ILE A 881 14.86 -19.31 33.95
C ILE A 881 13.49 -19.33 34.62
N ILE A 882 12.40 -19.30 33.82
CA ILE A 882 11.02 -19.38 34.33
C ILE A 882 10.79 -20.69 35.09
N LYS A 883 11.26 -21.82 34.54
CA LYS A 883 11.16 -23.14 35.17
C LYS A 883 11.80 -23.17 36.52
N ASN A 884 13.06 -22.74 36.63
CA ASN A 884 13.82 -22.73 37.89
C ASN A 884 13.12 -21.90 38.97
N ARG A 885 12.49 -20.78 38.60
CA ARG A 885 11.73 -19.96 39.56
C ARG A 885 10.43 -20.64 39.99
N LEU A 886 9.68 -21.25 39.06
CA LEU A 886 8.46 -22.01 39.39
C LEU A 886 8.77 -23.20 40.28
N GLU A 887 9.89 -23.91 40.05
CA GLU A 887 10.36 -25.02 40.88
C GLU A 887 10.76 -24.55 42.28
N ALA A 888 11.47 -23.42 42.40
CA ALA A 888 11.83 -22.80 43.66
C ALA A 888 10.60 -22.40 44.49
N GLU A 889 9.51 -22.02 43.84
CA GLU A 889 8.22 -21.69 44.47
C GLU A 889 7.30 -22.92 44.63
N ASN A 890 7.78 -24.15 44.33
CA ASN A 890 7.03 -25.40 44.38
C ASN A 890 5.70 -25.36 43.60
N ARG A 891 5.68 -24.68 42.46
CA ARG A 891 4.48 -24.59 41.59
C ARG A 891 4.39 -25.78 40.61
N PRO A 892 3.20 -26.38 40.42
CA PRO A 892 3.04 -27.43 39.44
C PRO A 892 3.34 -26.92 38.00
N LEU A 893 4.26 -27.60 37.36
CA LEU A 893 4.62 -27.24 35.98
C LEU A 893 4.83 -28.48 35.10
N ASN A 894 4.66 -28.27 33.80
CA ASN A 894 5.07 -29.16 32.73
C ASN A 894 6.06 -28.43 31.80
N TYR A 895 6.94 -29.16 31.15
CA TYR A 895 7.99 -28.55 30.35
C TYR A 895 8.20 -29.29 29.02
N LEU A 896 8.05 -28.56 27.88
CA LEU A 896 8.18 -29.17 26.56
C LEU A 896 9.01 -28.30 25.62
N THR A 897 10.16 -28.84 25.20
CA THR A 897 11.08 -28.22 24.24
C THR A 897 11.41 -29.17 23.09
N GLY A 898 12.28 -28.74 22.19
CA GLY A 898 12.81 -29.58 21.11
C GLY A 898 13.53 -30.87 21.62
N GLN A 899 14.08 -30.81 22.81
CA GLN A 899 14.87 -31.91 23.42
C GLN A 899 14.03 -32.89 24.24
N THR A 900 12.77 -32.58 24.56
CA THR A 900 11.89 -33.44 25.37
C THR A 900 11.67 -34.80 24.67
N LYS A 901 12.09 -35.90 25.35
CA LYS A 901 11.99 -37.24 24.79
C LYS A 901 10.55 -37.80 24.87
N ASP A 902 9.91 -37.70 26.01
CA ASP A 902 8.53 -38.13 26.23
C ASP A 902 7.55 -36.98 26.15
N ARG A 903 7.23 -36.55 24.94
CA ARG A 903 6.27 -35.48 24.68
C ARG A 903 4.83 -35.86 25.03
N ARG A 904 4.49 -37.14 24.81
CA ARG A 904 3.13 -37.64 25.01
C ARG A 904 2.81 -37.71 26.50
N GLY A 905 3.73 -38.20 27.32
CA GLY A 905 3.56 -38.23 28.78
C GLY A 905 3.41 -36.85 29.40
N GLU A 906 4.18 -35.86 28.95
CA GLU A 906 4.04 -34.46 29.43
C GLU A 906 2.68 -33.86 29.09
N ILE A 907 2.16 -34.10 27.87
CA ILE A 907 0.86 -33.63 27.44
C ILE A 907 -0.26 -34.31 28.21
N GLU A 908 -0.23 -35.62 28.34
CA GLU A 908 -1.23 -36.40 29.09
C GLU A 908 -1.26 -35.96 30.56
N LYS A 909 -0.08 -35.81 31.19
CA LYS A 909 0.04 -35.31 32.56
C LYS A 909 -0.63 -33.96 32.71
N PHE A 910 -0.38 -32.98 31.83
CA PHE A 910 -1.01 -31.67 31.86
C PHE A 910 -2.51 -31.74 31.64
N GLN A 911 -2.98 -32.58 30.72
CA GLN A 911 -4.42 -32.70 30.42
C GLN A 911 -5.21 -33.35 31.56
N THR A 912 -4.64 -34.38 32.20
CA THR A 912 -5.33 -35.15 33.27
C THR A 912 -5.27 -34.50 34.65
N THR A 913 -4.25 -33.67 34.91
CA THR A 913 -4.13 -32.91 36.17
C THR A 913 -5.35 -32.00 36.33
N LYS A 914 -5.96 -31.97 37.49
CA LYS A 914 -7.09 -31.07 37.82
C LYS A 914 -6.65 -29.75 38.39
N ASP A 915 -5.49 -29.70 39.00
CA ASP A 915 -4.95 -28.52 39.67
C ASP A 915 -4.46 -27.47 38.68
N PRO A 916 -4.50 -26.18 39.05
CA PRO A 916 -3.89 -25.11 38.28
C PRO A 916 -2.41 -25.39 38.03
N SER A 917 -2.01 -25.39 36.77
CA SER A 917 -0.64 -25.73 36.41
C SER A 917 -0.18 -24.89 35.21
N VAL A 918 1.13 -24.68 35.15
CA VAL A 918 1.78 -23.93 34.06
C VAL A 918 2.44 -24.92 33.10
N PHE A 919 2.17 -24.78 31.82
CA PHE A 919 2.90 -25.55 30.80
C PHE A 919 3.83 -24.62 30.03
N LEU A 920 5.12 -24.79 30.21
CA LEU A 920 6.18 -24.07 29.52
C LEU A 920 6.49 -24.75 28.19
N LEU A 921 6.36 -24.03 27.11
CA LEU A 921 6.53 -24.55 25.75
C LEU A 921 7.45 -23.66 24.92
N SER A 922 8.40 -24.27 24.23
CA SER A 922 9.10 -23.53 23.19
C SER A 922 8.21 -23.36 21.97
N LEU A 923 8.17 -22.16 21.39
CA LEU A 923 7.32 -21.85 20.21
C LEU A 923 7.52 -22.85 19.06
N LYS A 924 8.75 -23.27 18.80
CA LYS A 924 9.06 -24.29 17.78
C LYS A 924 8.54 -25.69 18.13
N ALA A 925 8.56 -26.08 19.39
CA ALA A 925 8.08 -27.39 19.83
C ALA A 925 6.56 -27.41 19.99
N GLY A 926 5.98 -26.32 20.49
CA GLY A 926 4.54 -26.11 20.63
C GLY A 926 3.81 -25.87 19.29
N GLY A 927 4.54 -25.45 18.24
CA GLY A 927 3.99 -25.11 16.93
C GLY A 927 3.47 -26.30 16.10
N ALA A 928 3.59 -27.55 16.53
CA ALA A 928 3.22 -28.70 15.71
C ALA A 928 2.25 -29.67 16.40
N GLY A 929 0.98 -29.68 15.95
CA GLY A 929 0.03 -30.78 16.13
C GLY A 929 -0.52 -31.06 17.56
N LEU A 930 -0.07 -30.32 18.58
CA LEU A 930 -0.50 -30.54 19.96
C LEU A 930 -1.98 -30.14 20.16
N ASN A 931 -2.70 -30.90 20.98
CA ASN A 931 -4.03 -30.55 21.46
C ASN A 931 -3.96 -30.23 22.95
N LEU A 932 -4.21 -28.97 23.33
CA LEU A 932 -4.07 -28.48 24.71
C LEU A 932 -5.33 -27.75 25.17
N THR A 933 -6.50 -28.28 24.82
CA THR A 933 -7.83 -27.71 25.15
C THR A 933 -8.18 -27.67 26.63
N SER A 934 -7.38 -28.28 27.51
CA SER A 934 -7.56 -28.17 28.96
C SER A 934 -7.13 -26.80 29.52
N ALA A 935 -6.33 -26.03 28.77
CA ALA A 935 -6.00 -24.65 29.11
C ALA A 935 -6.91 -23.69 28.37
N SER A 936 -7.19 -22.54 29.00
CA SER A 936 -7.94 -21.41 28.41
C SER A 936 -7.12 -20.13 28.38
N TYR A 937 -5.96 -20.14 29.01
CA TYR A 937 -5.06 -18.98 29.03
C TYR A 937 -3.73 -19.30 28.35
N VAL A 938 -3.27 -18.38 27.52
CA VAL A 938 -2.01 -18.47 26.78
C VAL A 938 -1.20 -17.21 27.02
N VAL A 939 0.05 -17.35 27.38
CA VAL A 939 0.98 -16.23 27.53
C VAL A 939 2.07 -16.36 26.47
N LEU A 940 2.18 -15.40 25.58
CA LEU A 940 3.29 -15.22 24.67
C LEU A 940 4.30 -14.31 25.37
N TYR A 941 5.38 -14.90 25.92
CA TYR A 941 6.35 -14.19 26.72
C TYR A 941 7.20 -13.20 25.90
N ASP A 942 7.52 -13.59 24.68
CA ASP A 942 8.24 -12.78 23.71
C ASP A 942 7.56 -12.85 22.33
N PRO A 943 7.39 -11.71 21.64
CA PRO A 943 6.75 -11.69 20.33
C PRO A 943 7.62 -12.40 19.29
N TRP A 944 6.97 -13.11 18.37
CA TRP A 944 7.65 -13.72 17.21
C TRP A 944 7.59 -12.79 15.99
N TRP A 945 8.63 -12.83 15.16
CA TRP A 945 8.67 -12.06 13.93
C TRP A 945 7.46 -12.33 13.00
N ASN A 946 6.99 -13.58 12.99
CA ASN A 946 5.87 -14.03 12.19
C ASN A 946 4.61 -14.22 13.04
N PRO A 947 3.58 -13.35 12.92
CA PRO A 947 2.33 -13.47 13.67
C PRO A 947 1.59 -14.81 13.47
N ALA A 948 1.80 -15.47 12.32
CA ALA A 948 1.19 -16.76 12.04
C ALA A 948 1.67 -17.85 13.02
N VAL A 949 2.93 -17.80 13.47
CA VAL A 949 3.47 -18.76 14.46
C VAL A 949 2.86 -18.53 15.84
N GLU A 950 2.63 -17.26 16.22
CA GLU A 950 1.92 -16.93 17.46
C GLU A 950 0.47 -17.43 17.42
N SER A 951 -0.22 -17.17 16.31
CA SER A 951 -1.59 -17.66 16.11
C SER A 951 -1.63 -19.19 16.16
N GLN A 952 -0.65 -19.89 15.59
CA GLN A 952 -0.54 -21.34 15.69
C GLN A 952 -0.37 -21.81 17.15
N ALA A 953 0.39 -21.09 17.98
CA ALA A 953 0.55 -21.41 19.39
C ALA A 953 -0.77 -21.25 20.16
N ILE A 954 -1.49 -20.15 19.94
CA ILE A 954 -2.80 -19.90 20.56
C ILE A 954 -3.84 -20.93 20.07
N ASP A 955 -3.79 -21.33 18.82
CA ASP A 955 -4.68 -22.33 18.22
C ASP A 955 -4.53 -23.74 18.80
N ARG A 956 -3.55 -24.01 19.68
CA ARG A 956 -3.46 -25.26 20.45
C ARG A 956 -4.53 -25.35 21.53
N THR A 957 -4.97 -24.22 22.06
CA THR A 957 -6.08 -24.12 23.03
C THR A 957 -7.40 -23.79 22.35
N HIS A 958 -7.38 -22.93 21.34
CA HIS A 958 -8.57 -22.49 20.60
C HIS A 958 -8.91 -23.48 19.47
N ARG A 959 -9.37 -24.69 19.85
CA ARG A 959 -9.73 -25.80 18.96
C ARG A 959 -11.09 -26.37 19.29
N ILE A 960 -11.61 -27.18 18.36
CA ILE A 960 -12.81 -27.99 18.62
C ILE A 960 -12.62 -28.81 19.89
N GLY A 961 -13.55 -28.69 20.81
CA GLY A 961 -13.47 -29.28 22.14
C GLY A 961 -13.14 -28.31 23.27
N GLN A 962 -12.76 -27.08 22.94
CA GLN A 962 -12.61 -26.00 23.92
C GLN A 962 -14.01 -25.52 24.37
N LYS A 963 -14.21 -25.47 25.69
CA LYS A 963 -15.48 -25.06 26.32
C LYS A 963 -15.44 -23.65 26.88
N ASN A 964 -14.24 -23.15 27.17
CA ASN A 964 -14.00 -21.88 27.83
C ASN A 964 -13.52 -20.84 26.82
N LYS A 965 -13.80 -19.56 27.10
CA LYS A 965 -13.20 -18.42 26.36
C LYS A 965 -11.67 -18.53 26.44
N VAL A 966 -11.00 -18.36 25.32
CA VAL A 966 -9.54 -18.37 25.26
C VAL A 966 -9.03 -16.95 25.33
N ILE A 967 -8.16 -16.68 26.30
CA ILE A 967 -7.50 -15.38 26.47
C ILE A 967 -6.00 -15.57 26.25
N ALA A 968 -5.46 -14.77 25.32
CA ALA A 968 -4.05 -14.79 24.99
C ALA A 968 -3.41 -13.46 25.40
N TYR A 969 -2.50 -13.51 26.36
CA TYR A 969 -1.69 -12.37 26.80
C TYR A 969 -0.39 -12.32 26.01
N ARG A 970 -0.06 -11.15 25.49
CA ARG A 970 1.23 -10.89 24.84
C ARG A 970 2.02 -9.93 25.71
N LEU A 971 3.14 -10.39 26.27
CA LEU A 971 4.01 -9.55 27.07
C LEU A 971 4.95 -8.76 26.16
N LEU A 972 4.88 -7.45 26.23
CA LEU A 972 5.70 -6.52 25.47
C LEU A 972 6.50 -5.63 26.41
N THR A 973 7.72 -5.35 26.05
CA THR A 973 8.54 -4.38 26.80
C THR A 973 8.26 -2.99 26.24
N LYS A 974 7.84 -2.06 27.11
CA LYS A 974 7.52 -0.68 26.74
C LYS A 974 8.79 0.06 26.28
N ASP A 975 8.67 0.97 25.31
CA ASP A 975 9.75 1.79 24.77
C ASP A 975 10.94 0.96 24.23
N SER A 976 10.62 -0.16 23.57
CA SER A 976 11.62 -1.11 23.10
C SER A 976 11.44 -1.55 21.65
N VAL A 977 12.45 -2.25 21.14
CA VAL A 977 12.38 -2.88 19.81
C VAL A 977 11.17 -3.81 19.65
N GLU A 978 10.65 -4.41 20.74
CA GLU A 978 9.50 -5.31 20.65
C GLU A 978 8.21 -4.56 20.30
N GLU A 979 7.99 -3.42 20.93
CA GLU A 979 6.86 -2.54 20.64
C GLU A 979 6.93 -2.01 19.22
N LYS A 980 8.08 -1.52 18.78
CA LYS A 980 8.28 -1.01 17.43
C LYS A 980 8.13 -2.08 16.36
N ILE A 981 8.63 -3.28 16.60
CA ILE A 981 8.40 -4.44 15.73
C ILE A 981 6.90 -4.73 15.64
N ARG A 982 6.17 -4.62 16.75
CA ARG A 982 4.73 -4.85 16.80
C ARG A 982 3.96 -3.83 15.96
N ILE A 983 4.31 -2.55 16.08
CA ILE A 983 3.74 -1.47 15.25
C ILE A 983 3.99 -1.75 13.76
N LEU A 984 5.22 -2.09 13.38
CA LEU A 984 5.56 -2.45 11.99
C LEU A 984 4.81 -3.69 11.50
N GLN A 985 4.59 -4.69 12.35
CA GLN A 985 3.78 -5.85 12.01
C GLN A 985 2.33 -5.45 11.73
N HIS A 986 1.72 -4.58 12.52
CA HIS A 986 0.37 -4.07 12.30
C HIS A 986 0.27 -3.28 10.99
N GLN A 987 1.19 -2.36 10.75
CA GLN A 987 1.24 -1.57 9.51
C GLN A 987 1.46 -2.44 8.27
N LYS A 988 2.36 -3.41 8.33
CA LYS A 988 2.63 -4.33 7.22
C LYS A 988 1.53 -5.38 7.03
N ASN A 989 0.82 -5.79 8.08
CA ASN A 989 -0.33 -6.69 7.96
C ASN A 989 -1.54 -6.02 7.28
N GLN A 990 -1.72 -4.73 7.42
CA GLN A 990 -2.72 -3.98 6.64
C GLN A 990 -2.36 -3.87 5.15
N LEU A 991 -1.05 -3.77 4.83
CA LEU A 991 -0.55 -3.71 3.45
C LEU A 991 -0.32 -5.10 2.83
N VAL A 992 -0.06 -6.11 3.66
CA VAL A 992 0.35 -7.47 3.25
C VAL A 992 -0.29 -8.50 4.18
N ALA A 993 -1.61 -8.60 4.16
CA ALA A 993 -2.30 -9.69 4.87
C ALA A 993 -1.82 -11.10 4.44
N ASN A 994 -0.77 -11.22 3.63
CA ASN A 994 -0.41 -12.47 2.95
C ASN A 994 1.09 -12.75 2.72
N VAL A 995 2.09 -11.99 3.20
CA VAL A 995 3.40 -12.14 2.53
C VAL A 995 4.68 -12.28 3.36
N LEU A 996 4.78 -12.23 4.69
CA LEU A 996 6.12 -12.28 5.32
C LEU A 996 6.25 -13.25 6.51
N GLY A 997 7.19 -14.20 6.45
CA GLY A 997 7.71 -15.01 7.55
C GLY A 997 9.11 -14.58 8.00
N ASP A 998 9.68 -15.30 9.02
CA ASP A 998 10.88 -14.90 9.77
C ASP A 998 12.08 -14.45 8.92
N GLU A 999 12.44 -15.21 7.89
CA GLU A 999 13.53 -14.85 6.98
C GLU A 999 13.10 -13.75 5.97
N GLY A 1000 11.81 -13.62 5.73
CA GLY A 1000 11.24 -12.63 4.82
C GLY A 1000 11.10 -11.26 5.48
N PHE A 1001 10.72 -11.16 6.75
CA PHE A 1001 10.59 -9.90 7.47
C PHE A 1001 11.96 -9.21 7.61
N THR A 1002 12.96 -9.93 8.09
CA THR A 1002 14.31 -9.40 8.29
C THR A 1002 15.04 -9.07 6.98
N SER A 1003 14.80 -9.82 5.90
CA SER A 1003 15.36 -9.52 4.57
C SER A 1003 14.60 -8.42 3.81
N SER A 1004 13.44 -8.01 4.30
CA SER A 1004 12.61 -6.93 3.73
C SER A 1004 12.70 -5.61 4.50
N LEU A 1005 13.43 -5.57 5.60
CA LEU A 1005 13.69 -4.34 6.35
C LEU A 1005 14.59 -3.42 5.51
N GLY A 1006 14.06 -2.26 5.15
CA GLY A 1006 14.83 -1.16 4.56
C GLY A 1006 15.56 -0.36 5.64
N ILE A 1007 16.34 0.63 5.21
CA ILE A 1007 17.03 1.58 6.12
C ILE A 1007 15.98 2.29 6.99
N ASP A 1008 14.86 2.72 6.42
CA ASP A 1008 13.79 3.42 7.14
C ASP A 1008 13.17 2.56 8.24
N ASP A 1009 12.89 1.28 7.94
CA ASP A 1009 12.37 0.33 8.93
C ASP A 1009 13.36 0.12 10.09
N LEU A 1010 14.68 0.03 9.79
CA LEU A 1010 15.73 -0.14 10.79
C LEU A 1010 15.89 1.12 11.64
N ASN A 1011 15.85 2.28 11.01
CA ASN A 1011 15.86 3.56 11.70
C ASN A 1011 14.64 3.68 12.63
N PHE A 1012 13.44 3.34 12.16
CA PHE A 1012 12.25 3.32 13.00
C PHE A 1012 12.39 2.36 14.20
N ILE A 1013 12.91 1.13 14.00
CA ILE A 1013 13.08 0.15 15.07
C ILE A 1013 14.12 0.61 16.09
N LEU A 1014 15.19 1.28 15.68
CA LEU A 1014 16.36 1.55 16.50
C LEU A 1014 16.47 2.99 17.01
N ASN A 1015 15.74 3.96 16.43
CA ASN A 1015 15.69 5.30 16.99
C ASN A 1015 14.88 5.29 18.28
N HIS A 1016 15.50 5.63 19.40
CA HIS A 1016 14.77 6.12 20.56
C HIS A 1016 14.22 7.48 20.14
N GLY A 1017 12.96 7.76 20.43
CA GLY A 1017 12.59 9.12 20.67
C GLY A 1017 13.46 9.59 21.83
N ASP A 1018 14.44 10.42 21.53
CA ASP A 1018 15.14 11.19 22.54
C ASP A 1018 14.14 12.23 23.06
N ASP A 1019 13.29 11.80 24.01
CA ASP A 1019 12.45 12.72 24.75
C ASP A 1019 12.20 12.11 26.13
N GLU A 1020 13.15 12.38 27.02
CA GLU A 1020 13.00 12.56 28.47
C GLU A 1020 14.34 12.37 29.17
N GLU A 1021 15.13 13.46 29.17
CA GLU A 1021 16.03 13.88 30.25
C GLU A 1021 16.74 15.18 29.84
N GLY A 1022 16.12 16.31 30.25
CA GLY A 1022 16.72 17.62 30.30
C GLY A 1022 15.85 18.54 31.14
#